data_64e0001c72208a1b2ad2f1ee1fe3b1a3
#
_entry.id   64e0001c72208a1b2ad2f1ee1fe3b1a3
#
_cell.length_a   1.000
_cell.length_b   1.000
_cell.length_c   1.000
_cell.angle_alpha   90.00
_cell.angle_beta   90.00
_cell.angle_gamma   90.00
#
_symmetry.space_group_name_H-M   'P 1'
#
loop_
_entity.id
_entity.type
_entity.pdbx_description
1 polymer ?
#
loop_
_entity_poly.entity_id
_entity_poly.type
_entity_poly.pdbx_seq_one_letter_code
_entity_poly.pdbx_strand_id
1 'polypeptide(L)'
;MRSTAKITAIIFISLLNGQALDPRYHTLSEIEDLLDSLDQIDAYDNIYHLETIGYSSHENLPIKAVKISDNASTKEDEARILFLGQCHAEEILGVEAVIELMLYLLDPPAAEAQHVNILRQNLEIWIVPTYNPEGLNVVHNGLDVSYRKNKHDFSPTGPTPNGVFDYDPAIGNDIDGVDLNRNYDFNWVLGDTFMEPDPSDYAAHYDYYKGTAPWSESEVSAIRDLALENDFLFSIAWHSSRSGRLSEKVYTSWKWEDTKYPPDTYEMIAIGDELANRILKEDGIENYESVYSSSRNGKAHDWMYTATGCFQYLIECGTVNLQPDSALIEDTIDRLMPAQMFILDRAIGYNENAGQLTGIVRDGTNNVLEGVEVILDQRHGGVLKPRKTDEFGRFRRIVNPSTYSLRFRKFGYEETVIQATANHSAIFETYVLLMPKTTHEVSFNIVAPYSNVHYTNGVFTGEQETNDILQLPEGEWDLTIFSSNPNIHLMPLVHSIHLSEGLDIHLSNFNHGWNSIDVADTNLWVFSAGDWHFEDNTLKTNSGLLYTNNDSLFEIWSLESSWINVSGSNIFHSNSIVLDISHQYELEWDYDSIKVSLIDGEGIIASKVWKDQRWGEPERDFIWVNDSSGYDSVKIRLSFFRDQTVAYRGWQIDNMVLYYGHNEGLGIHNSSGFNPIQLGSATHVYPNPSTGMIAIDLENWREPLDITVYNLLGQEVYRERLAGLSPWRQTWRFDLQSKRGTPLSSGVYFIRLSGNKKKFIRKCVFLKP
;
A
#
# COMPACT_ATOMS: atom_id res chain seq x y z
N MET A 1 -80.76 -33.68 20.45
CA MET A 1 -80.19 -32.40 20.27
C MET A 1 -78.66 -32.60 20.13
N ARG A 2 -78.14 -32.64 18.93
CA ARG A 2 -76.67 -32.75 18.66
C ARG A 2 -76.22 -31.39 18.13
N SER A 3 -75.42 -30.70 18.93
CA SER A 3 -74.75 -29.50 18.55
C SER A 3 -73.48 -29.86 17.75
N THR A 4 -73.50 -29.56 16.49
CA THR A 4 -72.31 -29.63 15.62
C THR A 4 -71.49 -28.41 15.79
N ALA A 5 -70.41 -28.47 16.58
CA ALA A 5 -69.38 -27.50 16.59
C ALA A 5 -68.60 -27.54 15.26
N LYS A 6 -68.71 -26.50 14.46
CA LYS A 6 -67.88 -26.27 13.29
C LYS A 6 -66.51 -25.77 13.85
N ILE A 7 -65.54 -26.65 13.84
CA ILE A 7 -64.12 -26.26 14.00
C ILE A 7 -63.73 -25.64 12.65
N THR A 8 -63.66 -24.30 12.62
CA THR A 8 -62.99 -23.57 11.57
C THR A 8 -61.50 -23.73 11.81
N ALA A 9 -60.87 -24.66 11.12
CA ALA A 9 -59.42 -24.70 11.04
C ALA A 9 -59.00 -23.43 10.30
N ILE A 10 -58.51 -22.45 11.04
CA ILE A 10 -57.73 -21.37 10.49
C ILE A 10 -56.40 -22.05 10.15
N ILE A 11 -56.23 -22.40 8.88
CA ILE A 11 -54.96 -22.71 8.29
C ILE A 11 -54.24 -21.35 8.29
N PHE A 12 -53.35 -21.15 9.25
CA PHE A 12 -52.24 -20.22 9.09
C PHE A 12 -51.39 -20.82 7.96
N ILE A 13 -51.72 -20.46 6.73
CA ILE A 13 -50.71 -20.36 5.69
C ILE A 13 -49.84 -19.23 6.18
N SER A 14 -48.77 -19.55 6.87
CA SER A 14 -47.61 -18.67 6.85
C SER A 14 -47.23 -18.59 5.38
N LEU A 15 -47.74 -17.61 4.71
CA LEU A 15 -47.09 -17.05 3.57
C LEU A 15 -45.70 -16.72 4.08
N LEU A 16 -44.71 -17.47 3.67
CA LEU A 16 -43.36 -16.99 3.46
C LEU A 16 -43.52 -15.92 2.36
N ASN A 17 -44.08 -14.78 2.73
CA ASN A 17 -43.90 -13.56 2.01
C ASN A 17 -42.42 -13.20 2.37
N GLY A 18 -41.48 -13.46 1.47
CA GLY A 18 -40.31 -12.64 1.39
C GLY A 18 -40.82 -11.22 1.52
N GLN A 19 -40.23 -10.42 2.36
CA GLN A 19 -40.61 -9.02 2.55
C GLN A 19 -40.43 -8.37 1.17
N ALA A 20 -41.52 -8.07 0.46
CA ALA A 20 -41.43 -7.44 -0.84
C ALA A 20 -40.83 -6.06 -0.63
N LEU A 21 -39.74 -5.79 -1.32
CA LEU A 21 -39.11 -4.47 -1.32
C LEU A 21 -40.09 -3.41 -1.83
N ASP A 22 -39.93 -2.19 -1.41
CA ASP A 22 -40.67 -1.07 -1.98
C ASP A 22 -40.40 -0.99 -3.50
N PRO A 23 -41.42 -0.85 -4.36
CA PRO A 23 -41.21 -0.76 -5.81
C PRO A 23 -40.45 0.48 -6.28
N ARG A 24 -40.10 1.40 -5.38
CA ARG A 24 -39.22 2.54 -5.67
C ARG A 24 -37.75 2.11 -5.90
N TYR A 25 -37.34 0.97 -5.34
CA TYR A 25 -36.01 0.45 -5.57
C TYR A 25 -35.85 -0.14 -6.97
N HIS A 26 -34.84 0.29 -7.69
CA HIS A 26 -34.52 -0.22 -9.01
C HIS A 26 -33.97 -1.66 -8.95
N THR A 27 -34.58 -2.55 -9.68
CA THR A 27 -34.01 -3.86 -9.96
C THR A 27 -32.81 -3.75 -10.90
N LEU A 28 -31.96 -4.79 -10.97
CA LEU A 28 -30.82 -4.79 -11.90
C LEU A 28 -31.26 -4.49 -13.36
N SER A 29 -32.34 -5.10 -13.82
CA SER A 29 -32.86 -4.85 -15.18
C SER A 29 -33.30 -3.40 -15.37
N GLU A 30 -33.96 -2.79 -14.39
CA GLU A 30 -34.35 -1.38 -14.46
C GLU A 30 -33.13 -0.44 -14.44
N ILE A 31 -32.07 -0.78 -13.69
CA ILE A 31 -30.82 -0.05 -13.73
C ILE A 31 -30.21 -0.13 -15.15
N GLU A 32 -30.08 -1.35 -15.70
CA GLU A 32 -29.50 -1.54 -17.04
C GLU A 32 -30.33 -0.81 -18.11
N ASP A 33 -31.67 -0.94 -18.09
CA ASP A 33 -32.57 -0.27 -19.01
C ASP A 33 -32.46 1.28 -18.89
N LEU A 34 -32.35 1.80 -17.69
CA LEU A 34 -32.13 3.23 -17.44
C LEU A 34 -30.82 3.70 -18.05
N LEU A 35 -29.70 3.04 -17.73
CA LEU A 35 -28.37 3.40 -18.23
C LEU A 35 -28.30 3.35 -19.75
N ASP A 36 -28.82 2.28 -20.35
CA ASP A 36 -28.87 2.10 -21.81
C ASP A 36 -29.81 3.10 -22.49
N SER A 37 -30.90 3.51 -21.83
CA SER A 37 -31.83 4.52 -22.38
C SER A 37 -31.21 5.92 -22.35
N LEU A 38 -30.43 6.26 -21.32
CA LEU A 38 -29.72 7.53 -21.21
C LEU A 38 -28.61 7.66 -22.29
N ASP A 39 -27.95 6.55 -22.61
CA ASP A 39 -26.94 6.46 -23.69
C ASP A 39 -27.52 6.70 -25.10
N GLN A 40 -28.82 6.58 -25.27
CA GLN A 40 -29.52 6.83 -26.54
C GLN A 40 -30.07 8.26 -26.69
N ILE A 41 -29.83 9.14 -25.73
CA ILE A 41 -30.34 10.52 -25.76
C ILE A 41 -29.28 11.43 -26.41
N ASP A 42 -29.53 11.88 -27.65
CA ASP A 42 -28.64 12.75 -28.41
C ASP A 42 -28.15 13.98 -27.64
N ALA A 43 -28.95 14.51 -26.69
CA ALA A 43 -28.58 15.64 -25.86
C ALA A 43 -27.46 15.32 -24.86
N TYR A 44 -27.21 14.04 -24.60
CA TYR A 44 -26.21 13.55 -23.64
C TYR A 44 -24.95 13.00 -24.31
N ASP A 45 -24.87 12.89 -25.65
CA ASP A 45 -23.75 12.30 -26.38
C ASP A 45 -22.35 12.77 -25.94
N ASN A 46 -22.23 14.05 -25.54
CA ASN A 46 -20.96 14.59 -25.10
C ASN A 46 -20.75 14.52 -23.57
N ILE A 47 -21.82 14.41 -22.80
CA ILE A 47 -21.77 14.55 -21.34
C ILE A 47 -21.99 13.24 -20.58
N TYR A 48 -22.30 12.18 -21.29
CA TYR A 48 -22.57 10.84 -20.74
C TYR A 48 -21.79 9.80 -21.54
N HIS A 49 -21.14 8.88 -20.83
CA HIS A 49 -20.46 7.73 -21.42
C HIS A 49 -20.70 6.52 -20.55
N LEU A 50 -21.24 5.46 -21.14
CA LEU A 50 -21.52 4.19 -20.50
C LEU A 50 -20.49 3.15 -20.91
N GLU A 51 -19.93 2.43 -19.95
CA GLU A 51 -19.04 1.31 -20.22
C GLU A 51 -19.25 0.13 -19.28
N THR A 52 -18.81 -1.05 -19.72
CA THR A 52 -18.75 -2.26 -18.88
C THR A 52 -17.34 -2.40 -18.35
N ILE A 53 -17.16 -2.24 -17.03
CA ILE A 53 -15.86 -2.29 -16.36
C ILE A 53 -15.45 -3.70 -15.92
N GLY A 54 -16.35 -4.67 -15.99
CA GLY A 54 -16.10 -6.06 -15.63
C GLY A 54 -17.37 -6.89 -15.58
N TYR A 55 -17.24 -8.08 -15.04
CA TYR A 55 -18.34 -9.03 -14.91
C TYR A 55 -18.31 -9.69 -13.53
N SER A 56 -19.46 -10.11 -13.04
CA SER A 56 -19.59 -10.82 -11.76
C SER A 56 -18.98 -12.22 -11.80
N SER A 57 -18.61 -12.75 -10.63
CA SER A 57 -17.81 -13.97 -10.51
C SER A 57 -18.56 -15.27 -10.86
N HIS A 58 -19.87 -15.34 -10.61
CA HIS A 58 -20.64 -16.57 -10.72
C HIS A 58 -21.58 -16.59 -11.94
N GLU A 59 -22.42 -15.56 -12.10
CA GLU A 59 -23.40 -15.48 -13.19
C GLU A 59 -22.90 -14.70 -14.42
N ASN A 60 -21.68 -14.13 -14.35
CA ASN A 60 -21.06 -13.34 -15.41
C ASN A 60 -21.95 -12.17 -15.87
N LEU A 61 -22.61 -11.50 -14.92
CA LEU A 61 -23.41 -10.31 -15.17
C LEU A 61 -22.51 -9.08 -15.36
N PRO A 62 -22.84 -8.16 -16.29
CA PRO A 62 -22.01 -7.00 -16.53
C PRO A 62 -22.05 -6.03 -15.33
N ILE A 63 -20.90 -5.45 -15.02
CA ILE A 63 -20.75 -4.34 -14.08
C ILE A 63 -20.57 -3.09 -14.91
N LYS A 64 -21.55 -2.19 -14.83
CA LYS A 64 -21.60 -0.97 -15.64
C LYS A 64 -21.17 0.24 -14.84
N ALA A 65 -20.39 1.11 -15.49
CA ALA A 65 -19.99 2.41 -14.99
C ALA A 65 -20.41 3.52 -15.95
N VAL A 66 -20.77 4.66 -15.41
CA VAL A 66 -21.09 5.87 -16.16
C VAL A 66 -20.05 6.92 -15.87
N LYS A 67 -19.53 7.58 -16.90
CA LYS A 67 -18.72 8.80 -16.77
C LYS A 67 -19.54 10.01 -17.22
N ILE A 68 -19.57 11.06 -16.39
CA ILE A 68 -20.18 12.36 -16.69
C ILE A 68 -19.08 13.42 -16.68
N SER A 69 -18.95 14.13 -17.79
CA SER A 69 -18.01 15.21 -18.03
C SER A 69 -18.52 16.04 -19.22
N ASP A 70 -17.86 17.11 -19.65
CA ASP A 70 -18.26 17.82 -20.88
C ASP A 70 -17.73 17.14 -22.16
N ASN A 71 -16.78 16.19 -22.03
CA ASN A 71 -16.31 15.30 -23.10
C ASN A 71 -16.23 13.85 -22.58
N ALA A 72 -17.36 13.31 -22.15
CA ALA A 72 -17.41 12.07 -21.36
C ALA A 72 -16.77 10.85 -22.01
N SER A 73 -16.73 10.76 -23.34
CA SER A 73 -16.07 9.64 -24.06
C SER A 73 -14.54 9.77 -24.16
N THR A 74 -13.96 10.91 -23.71
CA THR A 74 -12.53 11.21 -23.80
C THR A 74 -11.95 11.39 -22.41
N LYS A 75 -10.73 10.91 -22.18
CA LYS A 75 -10.00 11.15 -20.94
C LYS A 75 -9.28 12.49 -21.03
N GLU A 76 -9.46 13.33 -20.02
CA GLU A 76 -8.94 14.71 -20.01
C GLU A 76 -8.08 14.98 -18.76
N ASP A 77 -7.30 16.09 -18.78
CA ASP A 77 -6.52 16.52 -17.62
C ASP A 77 -7.42 17.16 -16.56
N GLU A 78 -8.37 16.39 -16.05
CA GLU A 78 -9.34 16.78 -15.06
C GLU A 78 -9.21 15.96 -13.75
N ALA A 79 -9.78 16.45 -12.67
CA ALA A 79 -9.85 15.68 -11.44
C ALA A 79 -10.97 14.63 -11.56
N ARG A 80 -10.70 13.40 -11.09
CA ARG A 80 -11.63 12.28 -11.22
C ARG A 80 -12.21 11.90 -9.87
N ILE A 81 -13.52 11.71 -9.84
CA ILE A 81 -14.28 11.37 -8.63
C ILE A 81 -15.10 10.12 -8.88
N LEU A 82 -15.14 9.21 -7.91
CA LEU A 82 -15.86 7.94 -8.02
C LEU A 82 -16.97 7.83 -6.99
N PHE A 83 -18.18 7.50 -7.44
CA PHE A 83 -19.33 7.16 -6.60
C PHE A 83 -19.69 5.69 -6.78
N LEU A 84 -19.71 4.93 -5.69
CA LEU A 84 -20.12 3.53 -5.64
C LEU A 84 -21.43 3.41 -4.88
N GLY A 85 -22.47 2.91 -5.54
CA GLY A 85 -23.81 2.84 -4.96
C GLY A 85 -24.03 1.63 -4.05
N GLN A 86 -23.59 0.45 -4.47
CA GLN A 86 -23.84 -0.78 -3.71
C GLN A 86 -22.69 -1.77 -3.85
N CYS A 87 -22.25 -2.24 -2.68
CA CYS A 87 -21.31 -3.35 -2.48
C CYS A 87 -22.01 -4.56 -1.89
N HIS A 88 -22.62 -4.37 -0.73
CA HIS A 88 -23.36 -5.41 -0.04
C HIS A 88 -24.78 -5.50 -0.59
N ALA A 89 -25.25 -6.71 -0.82
CA ALA A 89 -26.48 -6.95 -1.56
C ALA A 89 -27.73 -6.33 -0.90
N GLU A 90 -27.82 -6.41 0.44
CA GLU A 90 -28.95 -5.86 1.19
C GLU A 90 -28.95 -4.33 1.30
N GLU A 91 -27.83 -3.66 1.02
CA GLU A 91 -27.64 -2.21 1.22
C GLU A 91 -28.03 -1.42 -0.05
N ILE A 92 -29.29 -1.57 -0.50
CA ILE A 92 -29.76 -1.08 -1.81
C ILE A 92 -30.02 0.43 -1.88
N LEU A 93 -30.08 1.12 -0.75
CA LEU A 93 -30.38 2.55 -0.72
C LEU A 93 -29.28 3.38 -1.43
N GLY A 94 -28.03 2.93 -1.37
CA GLY A 94 -26.92 3.55 -2.07
C GLY A 94 -27.06 3.55 -3.60
N VAL A 95 -27.74 2.56 -4.18
CA VAL A 95 -28.08 2.52 -5.62
C VAL A 95 -28.89 3.75 -5.98
N GLU A 96 -29.95 4.00 -5.22
CA GLU A 96 -30.88 5.12 -5.47
C GLU A 96 -30.17 6.46 -5.32
N ALA A 97 -29.27 6.59 -4.31
CA ALA A 97 -28.53 7.81 -4.07
C ALA A 97 -27.62 8.19 -5.26
N VAL A 98 -26.95 7.22 -5.88
CA VAL A 98 -26.07 7.52 -7.03
C VAL A 98 -26.82 7.66 -8.34
N ILE A 99 -27.95 6.99 -8.51
CA ILE A 99 -28.85 7.18 -9.66
C ILE A 99 -29.41 8.61 -9.63
N GLU A 100 -29.88 9.09 -8.48
CA GLU A 100 -30.39 10.44 -8.35
C GLU A 100 -29.29 11.49 -8.62
N LEU A 101 -28.07 11.28 -8.10
CA LEU A 101 -26.93 12.13 -8.43
C LEU A 101 -26.66 12.17 -9.94
N MET A 102 -26.69 11.00 -10.60
CA MET A 102 -26.51 10.89 -12.05
C MET A 102 -27.53 11.70 -12.83
N LEU A 103 -28.80 11.53 -12.49
CA LEU A 103 -29.91 12.24 -13.14
C LEU A 103 -29.82 13.76 -12.88
N TYR A 104 -29.49 14.16 -11.65
CA TYR A 104 -29.27 15.56 -11.28
C TYR A 104 -28.11 16.18 -12.08
N LEU A 105 -27.02 15.46 -12.28
CA LEU A 105 -25.88 15.93 -13.07
C LEU A 105 -26.18 16.00 -14.56
N LEU A 106 -27.10 15.20 -15.09
CA LEU A 106 -27.49 15.22 -16.51
C LEU A 106 -28.54 16.33 -16.82
N ASP A 107 -29.58 16.44 -16.00
CA ASP A 107 -30.68 17.40 -16.16
C ASP A 107 -30.95 18.19 -14.84
N PRO A 108 -30.04 19.09 -14.46
CA PRO A 108 -30.15 19.85 -13.22
C PRO A 108 -31.31 20.84 -13.22
N PRO A 109 -31.87 21.16 -12.06
CA PRO A 109 -32.81 22.27 -11.92
C PRO A 109 -32.22 23.56 -12.52
N ALA A 110 -33.05 24.40 -13.14
CA ALA A 110 -32.60 25.61 -13.84
C ALA A 110 -31.77 26.57 -12.95
N ALA A 111 -31.99 26.55 -11.63
CA ALA A 111 -31.21 27.35 -10.68
C ALA A 111 -29.77 26.82 -10.50
N GLU A 112 -29.56 25.52 -10.68
CA GLU A 112 -28.28 24.82 -10.47
C GLU A 112 -27.54 24.52 -11.78
N ALA A 113 -28.18 24.75 -12.93
CA ALA A 113 -27.62 24.40 -14.24
C ALA A 113 -26.24 25.01 -14.50
N GLN A 114 -25.99 26.23 -14.05
CA GLN A 114 -24.67 26.88 -14.17
C GLN A 114 -23.62 26.18 -13.27
N HIS A 115 -23.96 25.82 -12.05
CA HIS A 115 -23.08 25.12 -11.13
C HIS A 115 -22.73 23.71 -11.67
N VAL A 116 -23.72 22.93 -12.05
CA VAL A 116 -23.48 21.61 -12.63
C VAL A 116 -22.64 21.68 -13.91
N ASN A 117 -22.86 22.70 -14.75
CA ASN A 117 -22.03 22.89 -15.93
C ASN A 117 -20.55 23.18 -15.56
N ILE A 118 -20.27 23.93 -14.49
CA ILE A 118 -18.90 24.12 -14.00
C ILE A 118 -18.30 22.81 -13.55
N LEU A 119 -19.06 21.96 -12.84
CA LEU A 119 -18.59 20.64 -12.39
C LEU A 119 -18.22 19.76 -13.60
N ARG A 120 -19.10 19.65 -14.60
CA ARG A 120 -18.86 18.86 -15.81
C ARG A 120 -17.70 19.34 -16.67
N GLN A 121 -17.37 20.63 -16.62
CA GLN A 121 -16.25 21.23 -17.36
C GLN A 121 -14.89 21.09 -16.66
N ASN A 122 -14.85 20.55 -15.45
CA ASN A 122 -13.62 20.47 -14.66
C ASN A 122 -13.44 19.13 -13.95
N LEU A 123 -14.38 18.20 -14.15
CA LEU A 123 -14.36 16.88 -13.51
C LEU A 123 -14.77 15.76 -14.46
N GLU A 124 -14.10 14.65 -14.34
CA GLU A 124 -14.61 13.35 -14.80
C GLU A 124 -15.30 12.66 -13.60
N ILE A 125 -16.63 12.60 -13.62
CA ILE A 125 -17.45 12.05 -12.53
C ILE A 125 -17.88 10.64 -12.89
N TRP A 126 -17.37 9.66 -12.15
CA TRP A 126 -17.64 8.25 -12.37
C TRP A 126 -18.67 7.72 -11.38
N ILE A 127 -19.66 6.98 -11.87
CA ILE A 127 -20.77 6.43 -11.09
C ILE A 127 -20.94 4.95 -11.43
N VAL A 128 -20.88 4.09 -10.41
CA VAL A 128 -21.15 2.67 -10.50
C VAL A 128 -22.35 2.38 -9.59
N PRO A 129 -23.56 2.22 -10.13
CA PRO A 129 -24.77 1.99 -9.32
C PRO A 129 -24.67 0.75 -8.45
N THR A 130 -24.17 -0.34 -9.02
CA THR A 130 -23.86 -1.58 -8.30
C THR A 130 -22.66 -2.27 -8.92
N TYR A 131 -21.78 -2.82 -8.10
CA TYR A 131 -20.77 -3.78 -8.53
C TYR A 131 -20.99 -5.18 -7.93
N ASN A 132 -22.17 -5.40 -7.30
CA ASN A 132 -22.65 -6.70 -6.86
C ASN A 132 -24.01 -7.05 -7.50
N PRO A 133 -24.06 -7.20 -8.84
CA PRO A 133 -25.31 -7.41 -9.56
C PRO A 133 -25.99 -8.74 -9.19
N GLU A 134 -25.22 -9.76 -8.86
CA GLU A 134 -25.75 -11.07 -8.43
C GLU A 134 -26.44 -10.98 -7.07
N GLY A 135 -25.77 -10.36 -6.10
CA GLY A 135 -26.35 -10.14 -4.77
C GLY A 135 -27.59 -9.27 -4.83
N LEU A 136 -27.58 -8.20 -5.64
CA LEU A 136 -28.75 -7.35 -5.88
C LEU A 136 -29.96 -8.18 -6.36
N ASN A 137 -29.76 -9.13 -7.28
CA ASN A 137 -30.80 -10.04 -7.76
C ASN A 137 -31.29 -10.97 -6.65
N VAL A 138 -30.46 -11.45 -5.74
CA VAL A 138 -30.91 -12.27 -4.60
C VAL A 138 -31.92 -11.52 -3.76
N VAL A 139 -31.62 -10.26 -3.44
CA VAL A 139 -32.46 -9.40 -2.60
C VAL A 139 -33.75 -9.03 -3.32
N HIS A 140 -33.71 -8.60 -4.57
CA HIS A 140 -34.88 -8.21 -5.34
C HIS A 140 -35.79 -9.39 -5.69
N ASN A 141 -35.27 -10.59 -5.89
CA ASN A 141 -36.05 -11.78 -6.12
C ASN A 141 -36.72 -12.33 -4.84
N GLY A 142 -36.45 -11.70 -3.69
CA GLY A 142 -37.03 -12.07 -2.39
C GLY A 142 -36.55 -13.44 -1.89
N LEU A 143 -35.39 -13.90 -2.36
CA LEU A 143 -34.77 -15.12 -1.85
C LEU A 143 -34.31 -14.89 -0.42
N ASP A 144 -33.51 -13.85 -0.23
CA ASP A 144 -33.10 -13.35 1.07
C ASP A 144 -32.86 -11.84 0.99
N VAL A 145 -33.71 -11.05 1.65
CA VAL A 145 -33.58 -9.58 1.68
C VAL A 145 -32.44 -9.09 2.62
N SER A 146 -31.85 -9.99 3.41
CA SER A 146 -30.72 -9.74 4.28
C SER A 146 -29.41 -10.28 3.72
N TYR A 147 -29.42 -10.81 2.49
CA TYR A 147 -28.23 -11.32 1.81
C TYR A 147 -27.18 -10.22 1.61
N ARG A 148 -25.93 -10.50 2.00
CA ARG A 148 -24.88 -9.48 2.03
C ARG A 148 -23.86 -9.59 0.89
N LYS A 149 -23.50 -10.82 0.52
CA LYS A 149 -22.31 -11.18 -0.27
C LYS A 149 -22.60 -11.23 -1.77
N ASN A 150 -21.61 -11.62 -2.59
CA ASN A 150 -21.85 -12.06 -3.97
C ASN A 150 -22.31 -13.53 -3.97
N LYS A 151 -22.46 -14.14 -5.16
CA LYS A 151 -22.98 -15.54 -5.28
C LYS A 151 -21.87 -16.57 -5.55
N HIS A 152 -20.65 -16.34 -5.13
CA HIS A 152 -19.58 -17.33 -5.30
C HIS A 152 -19.98 -18.66 -4.61
N ASP A 153 -19.93 -19.76 -5.38
CA ASP A 153 -20.40 -21.08 -4.94
C ASP A 153 -19.39 -21.74 -3.99
N PHE A 154 -19.84 -22.08 -2.80
CA PHE A 154 -19.08 -22.82 -1.79
C PHE A 154 -19.89 -24.00 -1.23
N SER A 155 -19.31 -24.81 -0.38
CA SER A 155 -20.01 -25.89 0.30
C SER A 155 -20.07 -25.66 1.80
N PRO A 156 -21.04 -26.24 2.52
CA PRO A 156 -21.12 -26.17 3.98
C PRO A 156 -19.89 -26.72 4.71
N THR A 157 -19.02 -27.44 4.01
CA THR A 157 -17.84 -28.10 4.61
C THR A 157 -16.52 -27.41 4.29
N GLY A 158 -16.54 -26.36 3.47
CA GLY A 158 -15.33 -25.62 3.12
C GLY A 158 -15.50 -24.79 1.84
N PRO A 159 -14.55 -23.96 1.50
CA PRO A 159 -14.61 -23.04 0.36
C PRO A 159 -14.40 -23.76 -0.99
N THR A 160 -15.14 -24.84 -1.24
CA THR A 160 -15.10 -25.63 -2.47
C THR A 160 -16.48 -25.62 -3.10
N PRO A 161 -16.63 -25.31 -4.40
CA PRO A 161 -17.90 -25.28 -5.09
C PRO A 161 -18.67 -26.60 -4.96
N ASN A 162 -20.00 -26.54 -4.78
CA ASN A 162 -20.87 -27.70 -4.73
C ASN A 162 -21.95 -27.70 -5.83
N GLY A 163 -22.08 -26.62 -6.60
CA GLY A 163 -23.01 -26.47 -7.71
C GLY A 163 -24.43 -26.09 -7.29
N VAL A 164 -24.62 -25.67 -6.04
CA VAL A 164 -25.93 -25.25 -5.48
C VAL A 164 -25.73 -23.89 -4.83
N PHE A 165 -26.67 -22.97 -5.02
CA PHE A 165 -26.66 -21.71 -4.29
C PHE A 165 -27.22 -21.95 -2.87
N ASP A 166 -26.31 -21.93 -1.89
CA ASP A 166 -26.57 -22.21 -0.49
C ASP A 166 -26.71 -20.90 0.31
N TYR A 167 -27.97 -20.47 0.51
CA TYR A 167 -28.32 -19.28 1.31
C TYR A 167 -29.29 -19.63 2.43
N ASP A 168 -29.37 -18.80 3.46
CA ASP A 168 -30.32 -18.92 4.57
C ASP A 168 -30.85 -17.53 4.95
N PRO A 169 -32.17 -17.27 4.95
CA PRO A 169 -32.73 -15.98 5.35
C PRO A 169 -32.40 -15.52 6.79
N ALA A 170 -31.77 -16.35 7.57
CA ALA A 170 -31.25 -15.96 8.88
C ALA A 170 -29.90 -15.23 8.70
N ILE A 171 -29.84 -13.99 9.18
CA ILE A 171 -28.63 -13.14 9.10
C ILE A 171 -27.38 -13.91 9.51
N GLY A 172 -26.37 -13.90 8.65
CA GLY A 172 -25.08 -14.48 8.89
C GLY A 172 -24.93 -15.97 8.63
N ASN A 173 -25.97 -16.65 8.13
CA ASN A 173 -25.95 -18.07 7.81
C ASN A 173 -25.71 -18.39 6.34
N ASP A 174 -25.55 -17.38 5.46
CA ASP A 174 -25.32 -17.59 4.05
C ASP A 174 -23.97 -18.25 3.81
N ILE A 175 -23.98 -19.49 3.33
CA ILE A 175 -22.76 -20.25 3.05
C ILE A 175 -22.06 -19.67 1.85
N ASP A 176 -22.79 -19.49 0.75
CA ASP A 176 -22.26 -18.94 -0.49
C ASP A 176 -21.89 -17.46 -0.38
N GLY A 177 -20.96 -17.08 -1.22
CA GLY A 177 -20.55 -15.71 -1.42
C GLY A 177 -19.32 -15.28 -0.59
N VAL A 178 -18.73 -14.21 -1.08
CA VAL A 178 -17.63 -13.48 -0.44
C VAL A 178 -18.13 -12.09 -0.09
N ASP A 179 -17.74 -11.58 1.08
CA ASP A 179 -17.91 -10.17 1.40
C ASP A 179 -16.95 -9.34 0.54
N LEU A 180 -17.47 -8.67 -0.48
CA LEU A 180 -16.69 -7.90 -1.45
C LEU A 180 -15.86 -6.80 -0.77
N ASN A 181 -16.35 -6.25 0.36
CA ASN A 181 -15.60 -5.26 1.15
C ASN A 181 -14.64 -5.90 2.18
N ARG A 182 -14.22 -7.14 1.94
CA ARG A 182 -13.15 -7.87 2.63
C ARG A 182 -12.14 -8.49 1.66
N ASN A 183 -12.33 -8.32 0.35
CA ASN A 183 -11.55 -9.01 -0.67
C ASN A 183 -10.44 -8.14 -1.32
N TYR A 184 -10.27 -6.89 -0.87
CA TYR A 184 -9.19 -5.99 -1.32
C TYR A 184 -7.85 -6.35 -0.69
N ASP A 185 -6.74 -6.20 -1.44
CA ASP A 185 -5.40 -6.53 -0.99
C ASP A 185 -4.78 -5.41 -0.13
N PHE A 186 -5.40 -5.16 1.00
CA PHE A 186 -4.82 -4.35 2.07
C PHE A 186 -5.20 -4.97 3.41
N ASN A 187 -4.22 -5.53 4.10
CA ASN A 187 -4.44 -6.27 5.34
C ASN A 187 -5.45 -7.43 5.19
N TRP A 188 -5.60 -7.94 3.98
CA TRP A 188 -6.54 -9.01 3.66
C TRP A 188 -6.35 -10.25 4.55
N VAL A 189 -5.09 -10.55 4.89
CA VAL A 189 -4.76 -11.69 5.77
C VAL A 189 -5.50 -11.65 7.10
N LEU A 190 -5.81 -10.46 7.60
CA LEU A 190 -6.51 -10.21 8.87
C LEU A 190 -8.04 -10.30 8.76
N GLY A 191 -8.59 -10.53 7.57
CA GLY A 191 -10.03 -10.73 7.38
C GLY A 191 -10.49 -12.12 7.81
N ASP A 192 -11.81 -12.27 8.00
CA ASP A 192 -12.42 -13.50 8.50
C ASP A 192 -12.25 -14.68 7.53
N THR A 193 -11.94 -15.82 8.09
CA THR A 193 -11.83 -17.08 7.35
C THR A 193 -13.20 -17.74 7.19
N PHE A 194 -13.29 -18.72 6.29
CA PHE A 194 -14.51 -19.47 6.11
C PHE A 194 -14.94 -20.15 7.41
N MET A 195 -16.22 -20.04 7.79
CA MET A 195 -16.81 -20.55 9.03
C MET A 195 -16.22 -19.94 10.32
N GLU A 196 -15.57 -18.79 10.26
CA GLU A 196 -15.15 -18.10 11.46
C GLU A 196 -16.30 -17.30 12.07
N PRO A 197 -16.62 -17.47 13.38
CA PRO A 197 -17.67 -16.70 14.01
C PRO A 197 -17.25 -15.24 14.20
N ASP A 198 -18.12 -14.32 13.83
CA ASP A 198 -17.92 -12.89 14.13
C ASP A 198 -18.39 -12.61 15.58
N PRO A 199 -17.53 -12.08 16.45
CA PRO A 199 -17.89 -11.70 17.80
C PRO A 199 -18.83 -10.48 17.88
N SER A 200 -19.14 -9.83 16.78
CA SER A 200 -19.97 -8.60 16.74
C SER A 200 -21.48 -8.81 16.81
N ASP A 201 -21.96 -10.02 16.96
CA ASP A 201 -23.37 -10.45 17.09
C ASP A 201 -24.22 -10.48 15.81
N TYR A 202 -23.71 -10.06 14.68
CA TYR A 202 -24.52 -10.00 13.46
C TYR A 202 -24.21 -11.07 12.47
N ALA A 203 -22.98 -11.49 12.45
CA ALA A 203 -22.53 -12.52 11.57
C ALA A 203 -22.59 -13.86 12.27
N ALA A 204 -23.16 -14.81 11.61
CA ALA A 204 -22.81 -16.19 11.85
C ALA A 204 -21.52 -16.50 11.10
N HIS A 205 -21.23 -17.74 10.87
CA HIS A 205 -19.95 -18.26 10.43
C HIS A 205 -19.43 -17.77 9.07
N TYR A 206 -20.24 -17.14 8.22
CA TYR A 206 -19.90 -16.95 6.82
C TYR A 206 -19.96 -15.50 6.33
N ASP A 207 -20.57 -14.62 7.09
CA ASP A 207 -21.05 -13.33 6.58
C ASP A 207 -19.96 -12.34 6.15
N TYR A 208 -18.81 -12.43 6.79
CA TYR A 208 -17.65 -11.57 6.49
C TYR A 208 -16.50 -12.32 5.84
N TYR A 209 -16.80 -13.48 5.23
CA TYR A 209 -15.77 -14.27 4.57
C TYR A 209 -15.04 -13.47 3.50
N LYS A 210 -13.70 -13.40 3.63
CA LYS A 210 -12.81 -12.57 2.79
C LYS A 210 -12.47 -13.18 1.43
N GLY A 211 -12.93 -14.39 1.10
CA GLY A 211 -12.53 -15.13 -0.08
C GLY A 211 -11.25 -15.95 0.11
N THR A 212 -10.86 -16.69 -0.94
CA THR A 212 -9.71 -17.60 -0.93
C THR A 212 -8.37 -16.90 -1.10
N ALA A 213 -8.38 -15.72 -1.72
CA ALA A 213 -7.22 -14.86 -1.94
C ALA A 213 -7.69 -13.41 -2.07
N PRO A 214 -6.83 -12.40 -1.87
CA PRO A 214 -7.16 -11.04 -2.29
C PRO A 214 -7.45 -11.06 -3.79
N TRP A 215 -8.44 -10.26 -4.21
CA TRP A 215 -8.87 -10.20 -5.62
C TRP A 215 -9.44 -11.52 -6.17
N SER A 216 -9.86 -12.45 -5.31
CA SER A 216 -10.51 -13.67 -5.79
C SER A 216 -11.83 -13.39 -6.52
N GLU A 217 -12.46 -12.25 -6.22
CA GLU A 217 -13.74 -11.86 -6.80
C GLU A 217 -13.55 -10.88 -7.96
N SER A 218 -14.13 -11.19 -9.11
CA SER A 218 -14.02 -10.37 -10.32
C SER A 218 -14.70 -9.01 -10.17
N GLU A 219 -15.73 -8.91 -9.35
CA GLU A 219 -16.39 -7.66 -8.97
C GLU A 219 -15.43 -6.68 -8.32
N VAL A 220 -14.63 -7.17 -7.39
CA VAL A 220 -13.61 -6.37 -6.69
C VAL A 220 -12.45 -6.01 -7.64
N SER A 221 -12.07 -6.95 -8.51
CA SER A 221 -11.06 -6.72 -9.53
C SER A 221 -11.49 -5.64 -10.53
N ALA A 222 -12.78 -5.59 -10.91
CA ALA A 222 -13.31 -4.53 -11.78
C ALA A 222 -13.17 -3.14 -11.17
N ILE A 223 -13.48 -2.98 -9.87
CA ILE A 223 -13.30 -1.69 -9.17
C ILE A 223 -11.81 -1.35 -8.99
N ARG A 224 -10.96 -2.35 -8.71
CA ARG A 224 -9.50 -2.17 -8.64
C ARG A 224 -8.95 -1.61 -9.96
N ASP A 225 -9.30 -2.25 -11.06
CA ASP A 225 -8.75 -1.91 -12.38
C ASP A 225 -9.24 -0.52 -12.81
N LEU A 226 -10.53 -0.21 -12.59
CA LEU A 226 -11.08 1.13 -12.78
C LEU A 226 -10.32 2.20 -11.96
N ALA A 227 -10.02 1.88 -10.69
CA ALA A 227 -9.31 2.82 -9.81
C ALA A 227 -7.85 3.03 -10.20
N LEU A 228 -7.15 1.96 -10.63
CA LEU A 228 -5.75 2.04 -11.06
C LEU A 228 -5.60 2.75 -12.41
N GLU A 229 -6.62 2.65 -13.27
CA GLU A 229 -6.62 3.33 -14.57
C GLU A 229 -6.92 4.82 -14.46
N ASN A 230 -7.79 5.21 -13.53
CA ASN A 230 -8.33 6.58 -13.48
C ASN A 230 -7.72 7.48 -12.39
N ASP A 231 -6.97 6.95 -11.44
CA ASP A 231 -6.29 7.72 -10.38
C ASP A 231 -7.22 8.74 -9.68
N PHE A 232 -8.33 8.23 -9.11
CA PHE A 232 -9.35 9.06 -8.47
C PHE A 232 -8.82 9.90 -7.32
N LEU A 233 -9.23 11.17 -7.27
CA LEU A 233 -8.89 12.08 -6.17
C LEU A 233 -9.73 11.81 -4.92
N PHE A 234 -11.03 11.62 -5.13
CA PHE A 234 -12.01 11.30 -4.10
C PHE A 234 -12.92 10.16 -4.54
N SER A 235 -13.47 9.45 -3.56
CA SER A 235 -14.55 8.49 -3.78
C SER A 235 -15.52 8.49 -2.60
N ILE A 236 -16.80 8.27 -2.89
CA ILE A 236 -17.83 7.91 -1.89
C ILE A 236 -18.31 6.50 -2.21
N ALA A 237 -18.27 5.62 -1.20
CA ALA A 237 -18.89 4.30 -1.24
C ALA A 237 -20.07 4.28 -0.27
N TRP A 238 -21.29 4.15 -0.82
CA TRP A 238 -22.49 4.09 -0.02
C TRP A 238 -22.67 2.70 0.58
N HIS A 239 -22.94 2.68 1.88
CA HIS A 239 -23.24 1.52 2.69
C HIS A 239 -24.45 1.82 3.57
N SER A 240 -25.04 0.79 4.18
CA SER A 240 -26.12 0.93 5.15
C SER A 240 -25.94 -0.08 6.28
N SER A 241 -26.23 0.33 7.49
CA SER A 241 -26.20 -0.60 8.63
C SER A 241 -27.37 -1.55 8.59
N ARG A 242 -27.19 -2.75 9.09
CA ARG A 242 -28.27 -3.73 9.23
C ARG A 242 -29.36 -3.23 10.15
N SER A 243 -30.60 -3.64 9.85
CA SER A 243 -31.80 -3.26 10.59
C SER A 243 -31.65 -3.39 12.11
N GLY A 244 -32.08 -2.38 12.83
CA GLY A 244 -31.98 -2.29 14.28
C GLY A 244 -30.69 -1.67 14.82
N ARG A 245 -29.71 -1.36 13.96
CA ARG A 245 -28.49 -0.60 14.32
C ARG A 245 -28.26 0.51 13.31
N LEU A 246 -28.84 1.64 13.56
CA LEU A 246 -28.58 2.82 12.75
C LEU A 246 -27.17 3.34 12.98
N SER A 247 -26.38 3.44 11.90
CA SER A 247 -25.01 3.97 11.93
C SER A 247 -24.89 5.14 10.95
N GLU A 248 -25.34 6.26 11.26
CA GLU A 248 -25.28 7.49 10.43
C GLU A 248 -23.89 8.10 10.51
N LYS A 249 -22.90 7.48 9.82
CA LYS A 249 -21.49 7.78 9.95
C LYS A 249 -20.77 7.88 8.62
N VAL A 250 -19.77 8.73 8.59
CA VAL A 250 -18.77 8.85 7.54
C VAL A 250 -17.47 8.23 8.05
N TYR A 251 -17.08 7.12 7.47
CA TYR A 251 -15.84 6.40 7.81
C TYR A 251 -14.71 6.84 6.90
N THR A 252 -13.59 7.24 7.51
CA THR A 252 -12.31 7.43 6.83
C THR A 252 -11.46 6.16 6.93
N SER A 253 -10.35 6.09 6.17
CA SER A 253 -9.34 5.05 6.32
C SER A 253 -8.82 5.00 7.76
N TRP A 254 -8.21 3.92 8.12
CA TRP A 254 -8.03 3.36 9.44
C TRP A 254 -7.44 4.27 10.53
N LYS A 255 -7.84 3.98 11.77
CA LYS A 255 -7.10 4.28 12.99
C LYS A 255 -6.91 2.97 13.75
N TRP A 256 -5.67 2.65 14.11
CA TRP A 256 -5.35 1.42 14.82
C TRP A 256 -4.53 1.73 16.08
N GLU A 257 -4.91 1.14 17.22
CA GLU A 257 -4.22 1.29 18.50
C GLU A 257 -3.95 2.74 18.94
N ASP A 258 -4.79 3.69 18.54
CA ASP A 258 -4.62 5.13 18.82
C ASP A 258 -3.25 5.73 18.46
N THR A 259 -2.40 4.99 17.78
CA THR A 259 -1.03 5.40 17.42
C THR A 259 -0.71 5.21 15.94
N LYS A 260 -1.51 4.41 15.22
CA LYS A 260 -1.29 4.05 13.81
C LYS A 260 -2.36 4.69 12.94
N TYR A 261 -1.92 5.53 12.03
CA TYR A 261 -2.78 6.32 11.14
C TYR A 261 -2.23 6.34 9.72
N PRO A 262 -3.08 6.59 8.71
CA PRO A 262 -2.62 6.94 7.38
C PRO A 262 -1.76 8.22 7.41
N PRO A 263 -0.79 8.37 6.51
CA PRO A 263 0.02 9.60 6.42
C PRO A 263 -0.79 10.90 6.27
N ASP A 264 -1.89 10.87 5.50
CA ASP A 264 -2.77 12.03 5.24
C ASP A 264 -3.98 12.09 6.20
N THR A 265 -3.86 11.54 7.42
CA THR A 265 -4.98 11.39 8.35
C THR A 265 -5.68 12.69 8.70
N TYR A 266 -4.94 13.80 8.85
CA TYR A 266 -5.53 15.09 9.19
C TYR A 266 -6.37 15.68 8.06
N GLU A 267 -5.94 15.47 6.83
CA GLU A 267 -6.63 15.88 5.62
C GLU A 267 -7.92 15.05 5.45
N MET A 268 -7.81 13.74 5.64
CA MET A 268 -8.92 12.80 5.48
C MET A 268 -10.02 13.08 6.51
N ILE A 269 -9.69 13.24 7.79
CA ILE A 269 -10.70 13.50 8.82
C ILE A 269 -11.33 14.87 8.66
N ALA A 270 -10.57 15.90 8.27
CA ALA A 270 -11.10 17.23 8.04
C ALA A 270 -12.18 17.27 6.94
N ILE A 271 -11.97 16.54 5.85
CA ILE A 271 -12.96 16.40 4.77
C ILE A 271 -14.11 15.48 5.21
N GLY A 272 -13.82 14.41 5.95
CA GLY A 272 -14.84 13.55 6.54
C GLY A 272 -15.80 14.29 7.47
N ASP A 273 -15.29 15.20 8.29
CA ASP A 273 -16.08 16.08 9.14
C ASP A 273 -16.97 17.03 8.33
N GLU A 274 -16.45 17.57 7.24
CA GLU A 274 -17.22 18.42 6.33
C GLU A 274 -18.33 17.65 5.60
N LEU A 275 -18.06 16.41 5.17
CA LEU A 275 -19.08 15.52 4.61
C LEU A 275 -20.17 15.21 5.63
N ALA A 276 -19.78 14.80 6.85
CA ALA A 276 -20.71 14.47 7.92
C ALA A 276 -21.60 15.64 8.30
N ASN A 277 -21.05 16.85 8.37
CA ASN A 277 -21.79 18.08 8.68
C ASN A 277 -22.82 18.48 7.61
N ARG A 278 -22.78 17.87 6.42
CA ARG A 278 -23.73 18.15 5.33
C ARG A 278 -24.85 17.11 5.21
N ILE A 279 -24.81 16.06 6.00
CA ILE A 279 -25.84 15.02 6.00
C ILE A 279 -26.59 15.08 7.33
N LEU A 280 -27.88 15.42 7.28
CA LEU A 280 -28.76 15.31 8.45
C LEU A 280 -29.07 13.85 8.75
N LYS A 281 -29.12 13.49 10.03
CA LYS A 281 -29.61 12.21 10.50
C LYS A 281 -31.10 12.04 10.22
N GLU A 282 -31.61 10.82 10.37
CA GLU A 282 -33.04 10.51 10.22
C GLU A 282 -33.91 11.36 11.15
N ASP A 283 -33.41 11.75 12.30
CA ASP A 283 -34.13 12.62 13.25
C ASP A 283 -34.35 14.06 12.74
N GLY A 284 -33.65 14.47 11.68
CA GLY A 284 -33.68 15.80 11.08
C GLY A 284 -33.11 16.91 11.97
N ILE A 285 -32.38 16.57 13.02
CA ILE A 285 -31.87 17.51 14.03
C ILE A 285 -30.34 17.50 14.05
N GLU A 286 -29.74 16.33 14.16
CA GLU A 286 -28.31 16.17 14.21
C GLU A 286 -27.72 15.84 12.83
N ASN A 287 -26.43 16.08 12.65
CA ASN A 287 -25.70 15.66 11.47
C ASN A 287 -25.04 14.30 11.71
N TYR A 288 -24.61 13.65 10.62
CA TYR A 288 -23.78 12.47 10.68
C TYR A 288 -22.51 12.71 11.48
N GLU A 289 -21.84 11.63 11.88
CA GLU A 289 -20.60 11.66 12.63
C GLU A 289 -19.46 11.14 11.75
N SER A 290 -18.36 11.90 11.67
CA SER A 290 -17.14 11.43 11.03
C SER A 290 -16.32 10.60 12.01
N VAL A 291 -15.88 9.42 11.58
CA VAL A 291 -15.11 8.47 12.39
C VAL A 291 -14.03 7.77 11.58
N TYR A 292 -12.98 7.33 12.27
CA TYR A 292 -12.03 6.41 11.66
C TYR A 292 -12.59 5.00 11.59
N SER A 293 -12.29 4.29 10.51
CA SER A 293 -12.45 2.85 10.49
C SER A 293 -11.50 2.21 11.49
N SER A 294 -12.02 1.40 12.40
CA SER A 294 -11.22 0.73 13.43
C SER A 294 -10.63 -0.61 12.97
N SER A 295 -11.07 -1.13 11.83
CA SER A 295 -10.62 -2.42 11.29
C SER A 295 -9.77 -2.24 10.03
N ARG A 296 -8.77 -3.10 9.87
CA ARG A 296 -7.91 -3.21 8.71
C ARG A 296 -7.96 -4.65 8.23
N ASN A 297 -8.88 -5.00 7.34
CA ASN A 297 -9.14 -6.37 6.94
C ASN A 297 -9.73 -6.48 5.52
N GLY A 298 -9.00 -5.97 4.54
CA GLY A 298 -9.38 -6.10 3.14
C GLY A 298 -10.50 -5.18 2.67
N LYS A 299 -10.64 -3.98 3.27
CA LYS A 299 -11.67 -3.01 2.90
C LYS A 299 -11.26 -2.13 1.73
N ALA A 300 -12.25 -1.78 0.92
CA ALA A 300 -12.09 -0.93 -0.26
C ALA A 300 -11.44 0.43 0.05
N HIS A 301 -11.95 1.18 1.04
CA HIS A 301 -11.46 2.53 1.33
C HIS A 301 -10.03 2.55 1.87
N ASP A 302 -9.60 1.50 2.57
CA ASP A 302 -8.23 1.36 3.04
C ASP A 302 -7.28 1.08 1.87
N TRP A 303 -7.67 0.18 0.97
CA TRP A 303 -6.89 -0.14 -0.23
C TRP A 303 -6.82 1.04 -1.21
N MET A 304 -7.95 1.70 -1.49
CA MET A 304 -8.01 2.88 -2.38
C MET A 304 -7.00 3.94 -1.94
N TYR A 305 -6.94 4.23 -0.64
CA TYR A 305 -5.98 5.18 -0.12
C TYR A 305 -4.54 4.70 -0.29
N THR A 306 -4.23 3.47 0.11
CA THR A 306 -2.85 2.97 0.11
C THR A 306 -2.29 2.76 -1.28
N ALA A 307 -3.10 2.26 -2.21
CA ALA A 307 -2.66 1.92 -3.56
C ALA A 307 -2.64 3.12 -4.51
N THR A 308 -3.64 4.00 -4.43
CA THR A 308 -3.81 5.12 -5.37
C THR A 308 -3.72 6.49 -4.70
N GLY A 309 -3.87 6.54 -3.36
CA GLY A 309 -3.98 7.77 -2.59
C GLY A 309 -5.33 8.47 -2.73
N CYS A 310 -6.33 7.81 -3.29
CA CYS A 310 -7.71 8.29 -3.33
C CYS A 310 -8.27 8.38 -1.90
N PHE A 311 -8.87 9.49 -1.54
CA PHE A 311 -9.60 9.60 -0.29
C PHE A 311 -11.01 9.05 -0.51
N GLN A 312 -11.19 7.76 -0.24
CA GLN A 312 -12.50 7.14 -0.28
C GLN A 312 -13.16 7.19 1.09
N TYR A 313 -14.40 7.68 1.12
CA TYR A 313 -15.26 7.71 2.31
C TYR A 313 -16.31 6.62 2.17
N LEU A 314 -16.35 5.71 3.16
CA LEU A 314 -17.45 4.78 3.32
C LEU A 314 -18.51 5.48 4.15
N ILE A 315 -19.69 5.68 3.60
CA ILE A 315 -20.78 6.38 4.28
C ILE A 315 -21.92 5.40 4.55
N GLU A 316 -22.15 5.12 5.83
CA GLU A 316 -23.29 4.37 6.31
C GLU A 316 -24.53 5.26 6.28
N CYS A 317 -25.32 5.13 5.23
CA CYS A 317 -26.55 5.92 5.07
C CYS A 317 -27.78 5.14 5.51
N GLY A 318 -28.89 5.80 5.67
CA GLY A 318 -30.19 5.18 5.78
C GLY A 318 -30.96 5.52 7.04
N THR A 319 -31.80 4.58 7.41
CA THR A 319 -32.78 4.66 8.48
C THR A 319 -32.62 3.47 9.42
N VAL A 320 -33.39 3.41 10.50
CA VAL A 320 -33.46 2.22 11.37
C VAL A 320 -33.85 0.96 10.61
N ASN A 321 -34.64 1.12 9.54
CA ASN A 321 -34.92 0.05 8.59
C ASN A 321 -33.88 0.09 7.47
N LEU A 322 -33.18 -1.02 7.25
CA LEU A 322 -32.16 -1.16 6.19
C LEU A 322 -32.71 -0.85 4.79
N GLN A 323 -33.96 -1.23 4.55
CA GLN A 323 -34.67 -1.05 3.28
C GLN A 323 -36.01 -0.32 3.57
N PRO A 324 -35.97 1.02 3.78
CA PRO A 324 -37.16 1.81 4.09
C PRO A 324 -38.18 1.83 2.93
N ASP A 325 -39.38 2.35 3.19
CA ASP A 325 -40.37 2.61 2.17
C ASP A 325 -40.07 3.87 1.34
N SER A 326 -40.79 4.06 0.24
CA SER A 326 -40.53 5.13 -0.72
C SER A 326 -40.46 6.53 -0.11
N ALA A 327 -41.23 6.85 0.92
CA ALA A 327 -41.19 8.16 1.56
C ALA A 327 -39.85 8.42 2.27
N LEU A 328 -39.32 7.41 2.94
CA LEU A 328 -38.00 7.50 3.60
C LEU A 328 -36.84 7.32 2.61
N ILE A 329 -37.04 6.64 1.47
CA ILE A 329 -36.07 6.60 0.39
C ILE A 329 -35.83 8.02 -0.11
N GLU A 330 -36.86 8.72 -0.53
CA GLU A 330 -36.77 10.10 -1.06
C GLU A 330 -36.14 11.05 -0.01
N ASP A 331 -36.64 11.02 1.22
CA ASP A 331 -36.09 11.84 2.31
C ASP A 331 -34.60 11.57 2.54
N THR A 332 -34.15 10.31 2.49
CA THR A 332 -32.76 9.97 2.67
C THR A 332 -31.91 10.43 1.50
N ILE A 333 -32.34 10.23 0.27
CA ILE A 333 -31.62 10.68 -0.94
C ILE A 333 -31.43 12.20 -0.91
N ASP A 334 -32.50 12.95 -0.58
CA ASP A 334 -32.44 14.42 -0.45
C ASP A 334 -31.41 14.86 0.60
N ARG A 335 -31.30 14.14 1.72
CA ARG A 335 -30.31 14.42 2.77
C ARG A 335 -28.88 14.09 2.36
N LEU A 336 -28.66 13.12 1.46
CA LEU A 336 -27.33 12.70 0.99
C LEU A 336 -26.76 13.63 -0.10
N MET A 337 -27.61 14.25 -0.92
CA MET A 337 -27.23 15.07 -2.07
C MET A 337 -26.23 16.19 -1.71
N PRO A 338 -26.39 16.96 -0.60
CA PRO A 338 -25.43 17.99 -0.25
C PRO A 338 -24.00 17.49 -0.04
N ALA A 339 -23.80 16.27 0.47
CA ALA A 339 -22.48 15.69 0.64
C ALA A 339 -21.86 15.24 -0.70
N GLN A 340 -22.67 14.72 -1.62
CA GLN A 340 -22.23 14.38 -2.96
C GLN A 340 -21.79 15.63 -3.73
N MET A 341 -22.57 16.70 -3.67
CA MET A 341 -22.20 17.99 -4.30
C MET A 341 -20.97 18.60 -3.67
N PHE A 342 -20.84 18.53 -2.33
CA PHE A 342 -19.66 19.05 -1.62
C PHE A 342 -18.37 18.39 -2.10
N ILE A 343 -18.32 17.08 -2.27
CA ILE A 343 -17.07 16.41 -2.65
C ILE A 343 -16.65 16.79 -4.08
N LEU A 344 -17.61 17.04 -4.97
CA LEU A 344 -17.38 17.56 -6.32
C LEU A 344 -16.81 18.99 -6.26
N ASP A 345 -17.45 19.88 -5.50
CA ASP A 345 -16.99 21.26 -5.30
C ASP A 345 -15.61 21.32 -4.66
N ARG A 346 -15.35 20.45 -3.67
CA ARG A 346 -14.08 20.35 -2.98
C ARG A 346 -12.93 19.93 -3.91
N ALA A 347 -13.22 19.08 -4.88
CA ALA A 347 -12.23 18.61 -5.84
C ALA A 347 -11.67 19.73 -6.73
N ILE A 348 -12.47 20.72 -7.06
CA ILE A 348 -12.08 21.86 -7.88
C ILE A 348 -11.91 23.16 -7.06
N GLY A 349 -12.15 23.12 -5.75
CA GLY A 349 -12.08 24.29 -4.87
C GLY A 349 -13.17 25.32 -5.14
N TYR A 350 -14.33 24.91 -5.67
CA TYR A 350 -15.44 25.79 -5.96
C TYR A 350 -16.28 26.06 -4.72
N ASN A 351 -16.26 27.33 -4.24
CA ASN A 351 -16.92 27.78 -3.01
C ASN A 351 -16.54 26.98 -1.73
N GLU A 352 -15.52 26.15 -1.81
CA GLU A 352 -15.06 25.26 -0.74
C GLU A 352 -13.57 25.46 -0.49
N ASN A 353 -13.05 24.80 0.56
CA ASN A 353 -11.63 24.80 0.87
C ASN A 353 -10.81 24.25 -0.30
N ALA A 354 -9.98 25.09 -0.90
CA ALA A 354 -9.13 24.77 -2.05
C ALA A 354 -7.77 24.15 -1.67
N GLY A 355 -7.63 23.56 -0.48
CA GLY A 355 -6.39 22.97 0.01
C GLY A 355 -5.93 21.80 -0.86
N GLN A 356 -5.25 22.11 -1.95
CA GLN A 356 -4.71 21.17 -2.93
C GLN A 356 -3.43 21.73 -3.54
N LEU A 357 -2.48 20.83 -3.77
CA LEU A 357 -1.28 21.07 -4.57
C LEU A 357 -1.41 20.29 -5.88
N THR A 358 -1.28 20.96 -7.00
CA THR A 358 -1.32 20.35 -8.33
C THR A 358 -0.25 20.94 -9.23
N GLY A 359 0.04 20.26 -10.33
CA GLY A 359 0.96 20.76 -11.33
C GLY A 359 1.23 19.75 -12.43
N ILE A 360 1.97 20.22 -13.45
CA ILE A 360 2.42 19.38 -14.57
C ILE A 360 3.94 19.23 -14.48
N VAL A 361 4.41 18.01 -14.59
CA VAL A 361 5.84 17.70 -14.66
C VAL A 361 6.26 17.53 -16.12
N ARG A 362 7.35 18.20 -16.51
CA ARG A 362 7.88 18.19 -17.88
C ARG A 362 9.39 17.91 -17.87
N ASP A 363 9.90 17.43 -18.99
CA ASP A 363 11.34 17.31 -19.23
C ASP A 363 11.96 18.61 -19.77
N GLY A 364 13.30 18.61 -19.95
CA GLY A 364 14.04 19.74 -20.50
C GLY A 364 13.68 20.12 -21.94
N THR A 365 12.91 19.29 -22.65
CA THR A 365 12.40 19.54 -24.00
C THR A 365 10.91 19.88 -24.02
N ASN A 366 10.32 20.09 -22.84
CA ASN A 366 8.92 20.48 -22.62
C ASN A 366 7.89 19.35 -22.87
N ASN A 367 8.31 18.08 -22.98
CA ASN A 367 7.37 16.97 -23.00
C ASN A 367 6.83 16.70 -21.60
N VAL A 368 5.57 16.32 -21.49
CA VAL A 368 4.98 15.87 -20.23
C VAL A 368 5.62 14.55 -19.78
N LEU A 369 5.79 14.37 -18.48
CA LEU A 369 6.38 13.19 -17.91
C LEU A 369 5.35 12.43 -17.07
N GLU A 370 4.85 11.33 -17.62
CA GLU A 370 4.06 10.33 -16.91
C GLU A 370 4.95 9.52 -15.95
N GLY A 371 4.35 9.00 -14.87
CA GLY A 371 5.00 8.06 -13.94
C GLY A 371 6.10 8.68 -13.07
N VAL A 372 6.15 10.00 -12.92
CA VAL A 372 7.03 10.67 -11.95
C VAL A 372 6.46 10.48 -10.56
N GLU A 373 7.23 9.91 -9.64
CA GLU A 373 6.85 9.83 -8.24
C GLU A 373 6.80 11.22 -7.60
N VAL A 374 5.66 11.53 -6.96
CA VAL A 374 5.41 12.81 -6.29
C VAL A 374 5.26 12.56 -4.79
N ILE A 375 6.33 12.77 -4.05
CA ILE A 375 6.41 12.51 -2.61
C ILE A 375 6.24 13.82 -1.86
N LEU A 376 5.30 13.83 -0.94
CA LEU A 376 5.11 14.92 0.02
C LEU A 376 5.92 14.57 1.28
N ASP A 377 7.07 15.22 1.50
CA ASP A 377 8.02 14.84 2.56
C ASP A 377 7.39 14.80 3.97
N GLN A 378 6.31 15.57 4.21
CA GLN A 378 5.59 15.60 5.48
C GLN A 378 4.44 14.57 5.57
N ARG A 379 4.08 13.93 4.48
CA ARG A 379 2.94 13.03 4.33
C ARG A 379 3.33 11.80 3.51
N HIS A 380 4.24 11.01 4.02
CA HIS A 380 4.63 9.76 3.40
C HIS A 380 4.85 8.68 4.46
N GLY A 381 4.75 7.44 4.06
CA GLY A 381 5.01 6.27 4.87
C GLY A 381 5.08 5.04 3.98
N GLY A 382 5.60 3.92 4.48
CA GLY A 382 5.75 2.69 3.71
C GLY A 382 4.42 2.11 3.23
N VAL A 383 3.35 2.38 3.98
CA VAL A 383 1.99 1.93 3.66
C VAL A 383 1.37 2.65 2.47
N LEU A 384 1.77 3.89 2.22
CA LEU A 384 1.27 4.67 1.08
C LEU A 384 2.21 4.55 -0.11
N LYS A 385 1.76 3.92 -1.18
CA LYS A 385 2.54 3.89 -2.43
C LYS A 385 2.73 5.31 -2.96
N PRO A 386 3.94 5.68 -3.44
CA PRO A 386 4.17 7.00 -4.01
C PRO A 386 3.18 7.26 -5.14
N ARG A 387 2.48 8.39 -5.07
CA ARG A 387 1.65 8.84 -6.17
C ARG A 387 2.52 9.22 -7.35
N LYS A 388 2.03 8.96 -8.55
CA LYS A 388 2.74 9.25 -9.78
C LYS A 388 1.97 10.28 -10.59
N THR A 389 2.67 10.95 -11.50
CA THR A 389 1.99 11.76 -12.52
C THR A 389 1.29 10.85 -13.52
N ASP A 390 0.12 11.30 -13.99
CA ASP A 390 -0.67 10.65 -15.02
C ASP A 390 -0.09 10.88 -16.44
N GLU A 391 -0.81 10.44 -17.47
CA GLU A 391 -0.45 10.58 -18.89
C GLU A 391 -0.34 12.04 -19.37
N PHE A 392 -0.93 12.97 -18.64
CA PHE A 392 -0.80 14.42 -18.89
C PHE A 392 0.40 15.03 -18.15
N GLY A 393 1.17 14.22 -17.42
CA GLY A 393 2.22 14.67 -16.51
C GLY A 393 1.66 15.35 -15.26
N ARG A 394 0.37 15.22 -14.99
CA ARG A 394 -0.35 15.89 -13.92
C ARG A 394 -0.21 15.13 -12.60
N PHE A 395 -0.04 15.86 -11.51
CA PHE A 395 -0.22 15.35 -10.14
C PHE A 395 -1.25 16.20 -9.38
N ARG A 396 -1.95 15.56 -8.45
CA ARG A 396 -2.90 16.22 -7.54
C ARG A 396 -2.70 15.66 -6.13
N ARG A 397 -2.54 16.52 -5.14
CA ARG A 397 -2.39 16.16 -3.73
C ARG A 397 -3.30 17.02 -2.85
N ILE A 398 -4.25 16.37 -2.19
CA ILE A 398 -5.09 17.03 -1.18
C ILE A 398 -4.26 17.28 0.07
N VAL A 399 -4.31 18.50 0.58
CA VAL A 399 -3.55 18.94 1.76
C VAL A 399 -4.34 19.97 2.56
N ASN A 400 -4.00 20.11 3.83
CA ASN A 400 -4.42 21.24 4.63
C ASN A 400 -3.53 22.46 4.35
N PRO A 401 -3.99 23.70 4.61
CA PRO A 401 -3.19 24.88 4.42
C PRO A 401 -1.89 24.85 5.21
N SER A 402 -0.79 24.79 4.51
CA SER A 402 0.57 24.79 5.06
C SER A 402 1.60 24.91 3.92
N THR A 403 2.88 24.98 4.27
CA THR A 403 3.99 24.87 3.31
C THR A 403 4.55 23.46 3.35
N TYR A 404 4.65 22.85 2.19
CA TYR A 404 5.07 21.48 1.97
C TYR A 404 6.30 21.41 1.09
N SER A 405 7.09 20.36 1.31
CA SER A 405 8.20 19.97 0.44
C SER A 405 7.73 18.86 -0.49
N LEU A 406 7.66 19.15 -1.78
CA LEU A 406 7.33 18.19 -2.85
C LEU A 406 8.61 17.70 -3.49
N ARG A 407 8.81 16.40 -3.50
CA ARG A 407 9.95 15.70 -4.10
C ARG A 407 9.47 14.94 -5.33
N PHE A 408 10.16 15.12 -6.44
CA PHE A 408 9.86 14.50 -7.72
C PHE A 408 10.99 13.57 -8.13
N ARG A 409 10.67 12.30 -8.40
CA ARG A 409 11.62 11.26 -8.78
C ARG A 409 11.15 10.48 -9.99
N LYS A 410 12.04 10.27 -10.93
CA LYS A 410 11.85 9.37 -12.08
C LYS A 410 13.18 8.78 -12.48
N PHE A 411 13.17 7.48 -12.84
CA PHE A 411 14.37 6.83 -13.37
C PHE A 411 14.88 7.60 -14.61
N GLY A 412 16.18 7.87 -14.66
CA GLY A 412 16.79 8.62 -15.74
C GLY A 412 16.75 10.15 -15.59
N TYR A 413 16.24 10.67 -14.49
CA TYR A 413 16.13 12.12 -14.26
C TYR A 413 16.78 12.52 -12.91
N GLU A 414 17.17 13.79 -12.83
CA GLU A 414 17.60 14.42 -11.58
C GLU A 414 16.39 14.59 -10.64
N GLU A 415 16.58 14.21 -9.37
CA GLU A 415 15.58 14.47 -8.35
C GLU A 415 15.40 15.98 -8.16
N THR A 416 14.17 16.44 -8.17
CA THR A 416 13.82 17.85 -7.95
C THR A 416 12.96 17.99 -6.70
N VAL A 417 13.25 19.00 -5.87
CA VAL A 417 12.47 19.32 -4.67
C VAL A 417 12.03 20.77 -4.72
N ILE A 418 10.73 21.00 -4.56
CA ILE A 418 10.16 22.34 -4.50
C ILE A 418 9.42 22.59 -3.17
N GLN A 419 9.30 23.85 -2.79
CA GLN A 419 8.40 24.26 -1.69
C GLN A 419 7.10 24.78 -2.29
N ALA A 420 5.98 24.27 -1.80
CA ALA A 420 4.63 24.63 -2.23
C ALA A 420 3.77 25.03 -1.03
N THR A 421 3.04 26.13 -1.13
CA THR A 421 2.19 26.62 -0.05
C THR A 421 0.72 26.53 -0.45
N ALA A 422 0.00 25.61 0.18
CA ALA A 422 -1.44 25.50 0.05
C ALA A 422 -2.16 26.51 0.94
N ASN A 423 -3.32 26.97 0.50
CA ASN A 423 -4.21 27.86 1.25
C ASN A 423 -5.69 27.48 1.03
N HIS A 424 -6.60 28.08 1.79
CA HIS A 424 -8.03 27.76 1.68
C HIS A 424 -8.72 28.36 0.44
N SER A 425 -8.15 29.40 -0.16
CA SER A 425 -8.85 30.25 -1.12
C SER A 425 -8.56 29.93 -2.59
N ALA A 426 -7.50 29.17 -2.86
CA ALA A 426 -7.12 28.80 -4.21
C ALA A 426 -6.27 27.52 -4.24
N ILE A 427 -6.49 26.69 -5.22
CA ILE A 427 -5.63 25.56 -5.54
C ILE A 427 -4.24 26.09 -5.93
N PHE A 428 -3.19 25.52 -5.32
CA PHE A 428 -1.83 25.84 -5.72
C PHE A 428 -1.48 25.02 -6.97
N GLU A 429 -1.18 25.71 -8.05
CA GLU A 429 -0.74 25.10 -9.31
C GLU A 429 0.68 25.49 -9.67
N THR A 430 1.47 24.55 -10.16
CA THR A 430 2.87 24.78 -10.56
C THR A 430 3.29 23.94 -11.76
N TYR A 431 4.40 24.35 -12.37
CA TYR A 431 5.10 23.54 -13.38
C TYR A 431 6.44 23.10 -12.82
N VAL A 432 6.73 21.80 -12.98
CA VAL A 432 7.96 21.21 -12.48
C VAL A 432 8.78 20.70 -13.66
N LEU A 433 10.05 21.10 -13.70
CA LEU A 433 10.99 20.65 -14.71
C LEU A 433 11.91 19.58 -14.12
N LEU A 434 11.96 18.40 -14.72
CA LEU A 434 12.96 17.39 -14.44
C LEU A 434 14.01 17.37 -15.55
N MET A 435 15.27 17.45 -15.16
CA MET A 435 16.39 17.38 -16.09
C MET A 435 16.80 15.91 -16.27
N PRO A 436 16.91 15.42 -17.53
CA PRO A 436 17.38 14.07 -17.76
C PRO A 436 18.86 13.94 -17.35
N LYS A 437 19.20 12.81 -16.74
CA LYS A 437 20.59 12.39 -16.49
C LYS A 437 21.20 11.85 -17.79
N THR A 438 22.51 11.98 -17.92
CA THR A 438 23.24 11.25 -18.93
C THR A 438 23.07 9.75 -18.68
N THR A 439 22.73 9.00 -19.71
CA THR A 439 22.60 7.55 -19.65
C THR A 439 23.81 6.90 -20.32
N HIS A 440 24.33 5.86 -19.67
CA HIS A 440 25.50 5.14 -20.14
C HIS A 440 25.18 3.67 -20.38
N GLU A 441 25.89 3.08 -21.31
CA GLU A 441 25.79 1.67 -21.65
C GLU A 441 26.66 0.84 -20.72
N VAL A 442 26.10 -0.23 -20.16
CA VAL A 442 26.83 -1.27 -19.44
C VAL A 442 26.68 -2.56 -20.22
N SER A 443 27.78 -3.04 -20.77
CA SER A 443 27.84 -4.30 -21.50
C SER A 443 28.52 -5.38 -20.69
N PHE A 444 28.11 -6.64 -20.92
CA PHE A 444 28.60 -7.80 -20.19
C PHE A 444 29.28 -8.76 -21.18
N ASN A 445 30.59 -8.87 -21.12
CA ASN A 445 31.33 -9.89 -21.85
C ASN A 445 31.57 -11.10 -20.93
N ILE A 446 30.51 -11.89 -20.76
CA ILE A 446 30.38 -12.90 -19.73
C ILE A 446 30.18 -14.27 -20.39
N VAL A 447 30.90 -15.26 -19.90
CA VAL A 447 30.72 -16.65 -20.34
C VAL A 447 29.59 -17.29 -19.53
N ALA A 448 28.64 -17.94 -20.21
CA ALA A 448 27.62 -18.75 -19.53
C ALA A 448 28.23 -19.59 -18.38
N PRO A 449 27.57 -19.70 -17.23
CA PRO A 449 26.10 -19.66 -17.04
C PRO A 449 25.56 -18.41 -16.33
N TYR A 450 26.31 -17.31 -16.19
CA TYR A 450 25.76 -16.04 -15.69
C TYR A 450 24.78 -15.47 -16.73
N SER A 451 23.54 -15.29 -16.33
CA SER A 451 22.46 -14.92 -17.25
C SER A 451 21.76 -13.64 -16.92
N ASN A 452 21.80 -13.21 -15.65
CA ASN A 452 21.01 -12.07 -15.16
C ASN A 452 21.88 -11.07 -14.41
N VAL A 453 21.51 -9.82 -14.47
CA VAL A 453 22.03 -8.74 -13.63
C VAL A 453 20.89 -8.06 -12.90
N HIS A 454 20.99 -8.04 -11.59
CA HIS A 454 20.20 -7.18 -10.72
C HIS A 454 20.98 -5.89 -10.47
N TYR A 455 20.31 -4.74 -10.58
CA TYR A 455 20.92 -3.44 -10.36
C TYR A 455 20.08 -2.57 -9.44
N THR A 456 20.74 -1.82 -8.58
CA THR A 456 20.06 -0.89 -7.66
C THR A 456 20.96 0.30 -7.29
N ASN A 457 20.36 1.45 -7.05
CA ASN A 457 21.01 2.60 -6.44
C ASN A 457 20.38 2.97 -5.09
N GLY A 458 19.62 2.03 -4.49
CA GLY A 458 18.89 2.23 -3.24
C GLY A 458 17.56 2.97 -3.38
N VAL A 459 17.28 3.55 -4.55
CA VAL A 459 16.01 4.21 -4.91
C VAL A 459 15.32 3.46 -6.04
N PHE A 460 16.07 3.17 -7.08
CA PHE A 460 15.60 2.40 -8.22
C PHE A 460 16.26 1.04 -8.24
N THR A 461 15.49 0.03 -8.57
CA THR A 461 15.93 -1.36 -8.65
C THR A 461 15.35 -2.00 -9.90
N GLY A 462 16.13 -2.87 -10.54
CA GLY A 462 15.65 -3.64 -11.68
C GLY A 462 16.50 -4.88 -11.94
N GLU A 463 16.04 -5.73 -12.83
CA GLU A 463 16.72 -6.94 -13.28
C GLU A 463 16.62 -7.05 -14.81
N GLN A 464 17.67 -7.56 -15.44
CA GLN A 464 17.77 -7.72 -16.88
C GLN A 464 18.67 -8.93 -17.22
N GLU A 465 18.50 -9.49 -18.41
CA GLU A 465 19.44 -10.50 -18.94
C GLU A 465 20.78 -9.87 -19.31
N THR A 466 21.88 -10.59 -19.04
CA THR A 466 23.24 -10.11 -19.34
C THR A 466 23.60 -10.08 -20.83
N ASN A 467 22.76 -10.70 -21.67
CA ASN A 467 22.92 -10.64 -23.13
C ASN A 467 22.52 -9.29 -23.73
N ASP A 468 21.74 -8.50 -23.00
CA ASP A 468 21.28 -7.19 -23.43
C ASP A 468 22.18 -6.09 -22.85
N ILE A 469 22.31 -4.99 -23.59
CA ILE A 469 23.03 -3.81 -23.10
C ILE A 469 22.14 -3.13 -22.05
N LEU A 470 22.66 -3.03 -20.83
CA LEU A 470 21.96 -2.34 -19.74
C LEU A 470 22.19 -0.82 -19.86
N GLN A 471 21.13 -0.05 -19.87
CA GLN A 471 21.15 1.40 -19.90
C GLN A 471 20.91 1.97 -18.50
N LEU A 472 21.92 2.58 -17.91
CA LEU A 472 21.81 3.18 -16.58
C LEU A 472 22.15 4.67 -16.61
N PRO A 473 21.39 5.50 -15.84
CA PRO A 473 21.76 6.89 -15.62
C PRO A 473 23.10 7.00 -14.87
N GLU A 474 23.82 8.09 -15.12
CA GLU A 474 25.04 8.38 -14.33
C GLU A 474 24.75 8.40 -12.82
N GLY A 475 25.72 7.90 -12.04
CA GLY A 475 25.63 7.84 -10.58
C GLY A 475 26.14 6.53 -10.01
N GLU A 476 25.83 6.31 -8.72
CA GLU A 476 26.22 5.12 -7.98
C GLU A 476 25.23 3.99 -8.21
N TRP A 477 25.76 2.80 -8.53
CA TRP A 477 24.95 1.60 -8.76
C TRP A 477 25.61 0.38 -8.13
N ASP A 478 24.83 -0.46 -7.52
CA ASP A 478 25.20 -1.81 -7.12
C ASP A 478 24.70 -2.79 -8.19
N LEU A 479 25.60 -3.56 -8.74
CA LEU A 479 25.33 -4.62 -9.71
C LEU A 479 25.56 -5.98 -9.07
N THR A 480 24.60 -6.90 -9.22
CA THR A 480 24.73 -8.30 -8.86
C THR A 480 24.49 -9.17 -10.08
N ILE A 481 25.52 -9.84 -10.57
CA ILE A 481 25.46 -10.70 -11.75
C ILE A 481 25.41 -12.15 -11.31
N PHE A 482 24.40 -12.90 -11.73
CA PHE A 482 24.14 -14.24 -11.23
C PHE A 482 23.56 -15.18 -12.29
N SER A 483 23.47 -16.46 -11.98
CA SER A 483 22.75 -17.44 -12.79
C SER A 483 21.28 -17.50 -12.37
N SER A 484 20.36 -17.38 -13.32
CA SER A 484 18.92 -17.59 -13.06
C SER A 484 18.58 -19.07 -12.75
N ASN A 485 19.47 -20.00 -13.10
CA ASN A 485 19.29 -21.42 -12.78
C ASN A 485 19.74 -21.72 -11.34
N PRO A 486 18.82 -21.99 -10.40
CA PRO A 486 19.15 -22.22 -8.99
C PRO A 486 19.98 -23.49 -8.74
N ASN A 487 20.03 -24.42 -9.69
CA ASN A 487 20.82 -25.63 -9.58
C ASN A 487 22.30 -25.43 -9.96
N ILE A 488 22.67 -24.24 -10.42
CA ILE A 488 24.06 -23.92 -10.76
C ILE A 488 24.63 -23.08 -9.61
N HIS A 489 25.40 -23.72 -8.75
CA HIS A 489 26.09 -23.07 -7.65
C HIS A 489 27.30 -22.27 -8.16
N LEU A 490 27.02 -21.06 -8.62
CA LEU A 490 28.01 -20.12 -9.09
C LEU A 490 27.91 -18.85 -8.27
N MET A 491 29.03 -18.44 -7.69
CA MET A 491 29.07 -17.24 -6.82
C MET A 491 28.54 -16.02 -7.57
N PRO A 492 27.50 -15.35 -7.06
CA PRO A 492 27.05 -14.07 -7.62
C PRO A 492 28.17 -13.04 -7.55
N LEU A 493 28.31 -12.26 -8.60
CA LEU A 493 29.35 -11.23 -8.70
C LEU A 493 28.72 -9.89 -8.37
N VAL A 494 29.23 -9.26 -7.32
CA VAL A 494 28.67 -8.01 -6.80
C VAL A 494 29.68 -6.89 -6.86
N HIS A 495 29.23 -5.76 -7.40
CA HIS A 495 30.05 -4.55 -7.54
C HIS A 495 29.24 -3.29 -7.33
N SER A 496 29.80 -2.39 -6.52
CA SER A 496 29.39 -1.00 -6.53
C SER A 496 30.21 -0.25 -7.57
N ILE A 497 29.55 0.43 -8.48
CA ILE A 497 30.17 1.21 -9.55
C ILE A 497 29.72 2.67 -9.47
N HIS A 498 30.64 3.59 -9.82
CA HIS A 498 30.30 4.96 -10.15
C HIS A 498 30.26 5.08 -11.68
N LEU A 499 29.06 5.20 -12.24
CA LEU A 499 28.86 5.23 -13.68
C LEU A 499 28.89 6.68 -14.17
N SER A 500 29.91 7.04 -14.94
CA SER A 500 30.10 8.35 -15.57
C SER A 500 30.48 8.25 -17.05
N GLU A 501 30.66 7.03 -17.54
CA GLU A 501 30.94 6.69 -18.94
C GLU A 501 30.48 5.25 -19.21
N GLY A 502 30.46 4.83 -20.45
CA GLY A 502 30.14 3.44 -20.82
C GLY A 502 31.07 2.44 -20.18
N LEU A 503 30.56 1.29 -19.74
CA LEU A 503 31.26 0.29 -18.98
C LEU A 503 31.17 -1.09 -19.65
N ASP A 504 32.33 -1.73 -19.86
CA ASP A 504 32.43 -3.11 -20.30
C ASP A 504 32.83 -4.00 -19.12
N ILE A 505 31.97 -4.92 -18.72
CA ILE A 505 32.22 -5.87 -17.64
C ILE A 505 32.70 -7.19 -18.23
N HIS A 506 33.94 -7.56 -17.95
CA HIS A 506 34.54 -8.81 -18.35
C HIS A 506 34.69 -9.75 -17.17
N LEU A 507 34.32 -11.01 -17.35
CA LEU A 507 34.55 -12.05 -16.35
C LEU A 507 35.76 -12.86 -16.68
N SER A 508 36.68 -12.97 -15.72
CA SER A 508 37.74 -13.98 -15.71
C SER A 508 37.36 -15.13 -14.77
N ASN A 509 37.91 -16.30 -15.00
CA ASN A 509 37.74 -17.44 -14.11
C ASN A 509 38.33 -17.07 -12.73
N PHE A 510 37.58 -17.31 -11.68
CA PHE A 510 38.01 -17.11 -10.31
C PHE A 510 37.69 -18.35 -9.46
N ASN A 511 38.48 -18.56 -8.42
CA ASN A 511 38.24 -19.65 -7.48
C ASN A 511 37.21 -19.18 -6.44
N HIS A 512 36.15 -19.96 -6.33
CA HIS A 512 35.14 -19.75 -5.30
C HIS A 512 34.73 -21.09 -4.67
N GLY A 513 34.22 -21.02 -3.47
CA GLY A 513 33.54 -22.09 -2.77
C GLY A 513 32.10 -21.72 -2.47
N TRP A 514 31.34 -22.67 -2.05
CA TRP A 514 29.96 -22.44 -1.60
C TRP A 514 29.58 -23.45 -0.52
N ASN A 515 28.68 -23.03 0.37
CA ASN A 515 28.03 -23.86 1.36
C ASN A 515 26.51 -23.70 1.17
N SER A 516 25.84 -24.79 0.83
CA SER A 516 24.38 -24.83 0.93
C SER A 516 24.00 -24.82 2.40
N ILE A 517 23.16 -23.87 2.78
CA ILE A 517 22.67 -23.75 4.14
C ILE A 517 21.36 -24.51 4.20
N ASP A 518 21.39 -25.67 4.82
CA ASP A 518 20.15 -26.38 5.11
C ASP A 518 19.38 -25.59 6.17
N VAL A 519 18.40 -24.85 5.70
CA VAL A 519 17.59 -23.98 6.58
C VAL A 519 16.80 -24.79 7.61
N ALA A 520 16.54 -26.06 7.34
CA ALA A 520 15.83 -27.00 8.23
C ALA A 520 16.76 -27.76 9.20
N ASP A 521 18.09 -27.64 9.07
CA ASP A 521 19.03 -28.30 10.01
C ASP A 521 19.06 -27.58 11.35
N THR A 522 18.32 -28.11 12.32
CA THR A 522 18.25 -27.57 13.68
C THR A 522 19.61 -27.52 14.40
N ASN A 523 20.61 -28.29 14.00
CA ASN A 523 21.95 -28.26 14.59
C ASN A 523 22.78 -27.08 14.10
N LEU A 524 22.44 -26.53 12.95
CA LEU A 524 23.10 -25.34 12.40
C LEU A 524 22.77 -24.08 13.20
N TRP A 525 21.56 -24.02 13.77
CA TRP A 525 21.01 -22.82 14.34
C TRP A 525 21.04 -22.78 15.85
N VAL A 526 21.40 -21.63 16.40
CA VAL A 526 21.33 -21.31 17.82
C VAL A 526 20.18 -20.32 18.04
N PHE A 527 19.13 -20.79 18.70
CA PHE A 527 17.95 -19.99 19.00
C PHE A 527 18.25 -19.05 20.18
N SER A 528 18.10 -17.77 19.99
CA SER A 528 18.23 -16.80 21.08
C SER A 528 16.89 -16.28 21.57
N ALA A 529 15.91 -16.10 20.69
CA ALA A 529 14.54 -15.70 21.02
C ALA A 529 13.61 -15.90 19.80
N GLY A 530 12.32 -16.09 20.08
CA GLY A 530 11.27 -16.07 19.07
C GLY A 530 10.67 -17.42 18.73
N ASP A 531 9.65 -17.37 17.93
CA ASP A 531 8.88 -18.52 17.48
C ASP A 531 9.32 -18.92 16.04
N TRP A 532 10.39 -19.70 15.96
CA TRP A 532 10.94 -20.19 14.70
C TRP A 532 10.56 -21.66 14.51
N HIS A 533 10.04 -21.98 13.34
CA HIS A 533 9.60 -23.32 12.97
C HIS A 533 10.32 -23.84 11.72
N PHE A 534 10.52 -25.16 11.70
CA PHE A 534 11.04 -25.85 10.52
C PHE A 534 9.93 -26.75 9.97
N GLU A 535 9.48 -26.44 8.76
CA GLU A 535 8.39 -27.13 8.10
C GLU A 535 8.66 -27.21 6.59
N ASP A 536 8.43 -28.38 5.97
CA ASP A 536 8.57 -28.60 4.53
C ASP A 536 9.90 -28.10 3.94
N ASN A 537 10.99 -28.32 4.64
CA ASN A 537 12.34 -27.85 4.31
C ASN A 537 12.50 -26.33 4.27
N THR A 538 11.59 -25.59 4.88
CA THR A 538 11.66 -24.14 5.03
C THR A 538 11.83 -23.74 6.49
N LEU A 539 12.40 -22.56 6.72
CA LEU A 539 12.48 -21.91 8.02
C LEU A 539 11.43 -20.79 8.07
N LYS A 540 10.52 -20.86 9.02
CA LYS A 540 9.43 -19.90 9.17
C LYS A 540 9.41 -19.26 10.55
N THR A 541 9.00 -18.02 10.63
CA THR A 541 8.47 -17.44 11.87
C THR A 541 6.98 -17.76 11.88
N ASN A 542 6.56 -18.63 12.83
CA ASN A 542 5.21 -19.08 12.93
C ASN A 542 4.72 -20.06 11.80
N SER A 543 4.26 -21.21 12.13
CA SER A 543 3.91 -22.37 11.29
C SER A 543 2.71 -22.15 10.33
N GLY A 544 2.74 -21.11 9.50
CA GLY A 544 1.68 -20.80 8.52
C GLY A 544 0.46 -20.10 9.09
N LEU A 545 0.43 -19.81 10.40
CA LEU A 545 -0.54 -18.97 11.08
C LEU A 545 0.02 -17.53 11.21
N LEU A 546 -0.82 -16.58 11.59
CA LEU A 546 -0.37 -15.25 11.96
C LEU A 546 0.54 -15.33 13.19
N TYR A 547 1.64 -14.57 13.24
CA TYR A 547 2.49 -14.54 14.42
C TYR A 547 1.71 -13.91 15.60
N THR A 548 1.88 -14.47 16.79
CA THR A 548 1.07 -14.10 17.96
C THR A 548 1.45 -12.73 18.50
N ASN A 549 0.45 -11.93 18.84
CA ASN A 549 0.64 -10.74 19.66
C ASN A 549 0.98 -11.15 21.09
N ASN A 550 2.10 -10.68 21.59
CA ASN A 550 2.47 -10.85 23.01
C ASN A 550 2.42 -9.49 23.71
N ASP A 551 1.99 -9.49 24.96
CA ASP A 551 1.82 -8.29 25.80
C ASP A 551 3.14 -7.60 26.21
N SER A 552 4.29 -8.02 25.67
CA SER A 552 5.59 -7.46 25.99
C SER A 552 6.06 -6.47 24.93
N LEU A 553 6.71 -5.43 25.40
CA LEU A 553 7.33 -4.35 24.60
C LEU A 553 8.22 -4.91 23.48
N PHE A 554 8.23 -4.28 22.32
CA PHE A 554 9.07 -4.50 21.14
C PHE A 554 10.02 -5.70 21.24
N GLU A 555 9.70 -6.80 20.56
CA GLU A 555 10.48 -8.04 20.60
C GLU A 555 11.43 -8.13 19.41
N ILE A 556 12.60 -8.70 19.66
CA ILE A 556 13.53 -9.10 18.61
C ILE A 556 13.63 -10.62 18.67
N TRP A 557 13.08 -11.27 17.67
CA TRP A 557 13.33 -12.69 17.44
C TRP A 557 14.63 -12.85 16.70
N SER A 558 15.53 -13.66 17.21
CA SER A 558 16.86 -13.80 16.63
C SER A 558 17.30 -15.25 16.57
N LEU A 559 17.89 -15.60 15.43
CA LEU A 559 18.42 -16.91 15.13
C LEU A 559 19.82 -16.74 14.55
N GLU A 560 20.83 -17.42 15.09
CA GLU A 560 22.19 -17.40 14.57
C GLU A 560 22.63 -18.77 14.10
N SER A 561 23.37 -18.81 12.98
CA SER A 561 24.05 -20.04 12.59
C SER A 561 25.27 -20.30 13.50
N SER A 562 25.73 -21.56 13.55
CA SER A 562 27.09 -21.87 13.96
C SER A 562 28.08 -21.18 13.00
N TRP A 563 29.38 -21.19 13.40
CA TRP A 563 30.43 -20.68 12.53
C TRP A 563 30.55 -21.50 11.24
N ILE A 564 30.48 -20.85 10.11
CA ILE A 564 30.61 -21.42 8.78
C ILE A 564 32.01 -21.06 8.27
N ASN A 565 32.80 -22.08 7.96
CA ASN A 565 34.14 -21.88 7.38
C ASN A 565 34.00 -21.39 5.93
N VAL A 566 34.63 -20.29 5.59
CA VAL A 566 34.69 -19.67 4.26
C VAL A 566 36.11 -19.69 3.69
N SER A 567 36.99 -20.55 4.23
CA SER A 567 38.29 -20.87 3.68
C SER A 567 38.30 -22.30 3.12
N GLY A 568 39.04 -22.56 2.07
CA GLY A 568 39.14 -23.87 1.45
C GLY A 568 40.58 -24.24 1.07
N SER A 569 40.82 -25.46 0.56
CA SER A 569 42.17 -25.93 0.22
C SER A 569 42.95 -25.05 -0.76
N ASN A 570 42.24 -24.23 -1.55
CA ASN A 570 42.82 -23.30 -2.51
C ASN A 570 42.44 -21.84 -2.23
N ILE A 571 41.73 -21.55 -1.10
CA ILE A 571 41.25 -20.25 -0.71
C ILE A 571 41.65 -20.06 0.78
N PHE A 572 42.75 -19.41 1.04
CA PHE A 572 43.27 -19.24 2.40
C PHE A 572 42.44 -18.21 3.19
N HIS A 573 41.99 -17.13 2.54
CA HIS A 573 41.12 -16.11 3.09
C HIS A 573 40.16 -15.66 1.98
N SER A 574 38.88 -15.63 2.22
CA SER A 574 37.92 -15.10 1.25
C SER A 574 37.77 -13.60 1.42
N ASN A 575 38.07 -12.83 0.38
CA ASN A 575 37.88 -11.39 0.37
C ASN A 575 36.47 -10.97 -0.11
N SER A 576 35.69 -11.90 -0.60
CA SER A 576 34.33 -11.69 -1.03
C SER A 576 33.43 -12.80 -0.49
N ILE A 577 32.31 -12.40 0.11
CA ILE A 577 31.27 -13.30 0.63
C ILE A 577 29.94 -12.78 0.13
N VAL A 578 29.11 -13.69 -0.40
CA VAL A 578 27.76 -13.41 -0.85
C VAL A 578 26.81 -14.45 -0.26
N LEU A 579 25.84 -13.99 0.51
CA LEU A 579 24.70 -14.81 0.91
C LEU A 579 23.56 -14.56 -0.07
N ASP A 580 23.16 -15.61 -0.75
CA ASP A 580 22.00 -15.68 -1.63
C ASP A 580 20.86 -16.29 -0.82
N ILE A 581 19.78 -15.56 -0.64
CA ILE A 581 18.62 -15.98 0.14
C ILE A 581 17.36 -15.91 -0.73
N SER A 582 16.60 -17.00 -0.75
CA SER A 582 15.27 -17.05 -1.35
C SER A 582 14.23 -17.04 -0.25
N HIS A 583 13.41 -16.03 -0.21
CA HIS A 583 12.48 -15.81 0.89
C HIS A 583 11.24 -15.02 0.48
N GLN A 584 10.21 -15.09 1.33
CA GLN A 584 9.00 -14.29 1.27
C GLN A 584 8.61 -13.83 2.68
N TYR A 585 7.95 -12.69 2.79
CA TYR A 585 7.56 -12.11 4.08
C TYR A 585 6.33 -11.21 3.96
N GLU A 586 5.55 -11.19 5.03
CA GLU A 586 4.42 -10.29 5.20
C GLU A 586 4.50 -9.65 6.60
N LEU A 587 4.82 -8.36 6.62
CA LEU A 587 5.15 -7.60 7.83
C LEU A 587 4.18 -6.45 8.01
N GLU A 588 4.01 -5.96 9.23
CA GLU A 588 3.27 -4.73 9.43
C GLU A 588 4.07 -3.54 8.91
N TRP A 589 3.49 -2.82 7.96
CA TRP A 589 4.09 -1.67 7.30
C TRP A 589 4.55 -0.60 8.30
N ASP A 590 5.80 -0.14 8.15
CA ASP A 590 6.46 0.88 8.99
C ASP A 590 6.71 0.48 10.46
N TYR A 591 6.17 -0.64 10.93
CA TYR A 591 6.29 -1.06 12.33
C TYR A 591 7.17 -2.28 12.51
N ASP A 592 7.05 -3.28 11.64
CA ASP A 592 7.87 -4.48 11.68
C ASP A 592 9.02 -4.43 10.67
N SER A 593 10.04 -5.24 10.90
CA SER A 593 11.14 -5.41 9.95
C SER A 593 11.86 -6.73 10.16
N ILE A 594 12.40 -7.28 9.07
CA ILE A 594 13.31 -8.40 9.09
C ILE A 594 14.70 -7.96 8.66
N LYS A 595 15.72 -8.61 9.21
CA LYS A 595 17.11 -8.30 8.92
C LYS A 595 17.93 -9.58 8.80
N VAL A 596 18.73 -9.65 7.75
CA VAL A 596 19.79 -10.66 7.61
C VAL A 596 21.15 -9.98 7.82
N SER A 597 22.01 -10.60 8.60
CA SER A 597 23.35 -10.10 8.85
C SER A 597 24.40 -11.20 8.68
N LEU A 598 25.53 -10.85 8.05
CA LEU A 598 26.77 -11.61 8.08
C LEU A 598 27.64 -11.07 9.20
N ILE A 599 28.24 -11.96 9.97
CA ILE A 599 29.00 -11.62 11.20
C ILE A 599 30.33 -12.36 11.16
N ASP A 600 31.41 -11.65 11.44
CA ASP A 600 32.75 -12.22 11.70
C ASP A 600 33.08 -12.17 13.20
N GLY A 601 34.35 -12.47 13.55
CA GLY A 601 34.83 -12.41 14.94
C GLY A 601 34.82 -11.00 15.56
N GLU A 602 34.66 -9.97 14.78
CA GLU A 602 34.70 -8.56 15.20
C GLU A 602 33.33 -7.87 15.13
N GLY A 603 32.33 -8.46 14.44
CA GLY A 603 30.98 -7.93 14.40
C GLY A 603 30.23 -8.13 13.08
N ILE A 604 29.21 -7.30 12.82
CA ILE A 604 28.43 -7.34 11.58
C ILE A 604 29.29 -6.76 10.45
N ILE A 605 29.52 -7.57 9.42
CA ILE A 605 30.29 -7.20 8.23
C ILE A 605 29.41 -6.80 7.04
N ALA A 606 28.19 -7.35 6.96
CA ALA A 606 27.17 -6.95 6.01
C ALA A 606 25.78 -7.18 6.58
N SER A 607 24.79 -6.41 6.13
CA SER A 607 23.40 -6.66 6.49
C SER A 607 22.43 -6.00 5.52
N LYS A 608 21.23 -6.59 5.39
CA LYS A 608 20.10 -6.05 4.64
C LYS A 608 18.83 -6.10 5.49
N VAL A 609 17.95 -5.10 5.34
CA VAL A 609 16.71 -4.95 6.11
C VAL A 609 15.56 -4.78 5.14
N TRP A 610 14.44 -5.43 5.41
CA TRP A 610 13.18 -5.28 4.69
C TRP A 610 12.08 -4.86 5.68
N LYS A 611 11.13 -4.03 5.21
CA LYS A 611 10.06 -3.41 6.02
C LYS A 611 8.71 -3.38 5.32
N ASP A 612 8.60 -4.02 4.19
CA ASP A 612 7.43 -4.08 3.33
C ASP A 612 6.78 -5.46 3.36
N GLN A 613 6.00 -5.76 2.36
CA GLN A 613 5.34 -7.05 2.18
C GLN A 613 5.74 -7.63 0.83
N ARG A 614 6.12 -8.91 0.85
CA ARG A 614 6.47 -9.70 -0.32
C ARG A 614 6.06 -11.14 -0.04
N TRP A 615 4.84 -11.48 -0.44
CA TRP A 615 4.26 -12.80 -0.18
C TRP A 615 3.64 -13.39 -1.44
N GLY A 616 3.76 -14.71 -1.60
CA GLY A 616 3.22 -15.48 -2.72
C GLY A 616 4.30 -16.31 -3.40
N GLU A 617 5.27 -15.65 -4.03
CA GLU A 617 6.42 -16.30 -4.67
C GLU A 617 7.71 -15.87 -3.97
N PRO A 618 8.57 -16.84 -3.55
CA PRO A 618 9.86 -16.50 -2.95
C PRO A 618 10.76 -15.76 -3.94
N GLU A 619 11.27 -14.62 -3.53
CA GLU A 619 12.24 -13.85 -4.32
C GLU A 619 13.66 -14.02 -3.80
N ARG A 620 14.63 -13.87 -4.70
CA ARG A 620 16.06 -13.94 -4.36
C ARG A 620 16.58 -12.57 -3.98
N ASP A 621 17.30 -12.55 -2.86
CA ASP A 621 18.02 -11.37 -2.38
C ASP A 621 19.48 -11.72 -2.09
N PHE A 622 20.37 -10.71 -2.20
CA PHE A 622 21.79 -10.90 -2.00
C PHE A 622 22.28 -9.98 -0.88
N ILE A 623 23.03 -10.56 0.07
CA ILE A 623 23.73 -9.84 1.12
C ILE A 623 25.21 -10.12 0.93
N TRP A 624 26.03 -9.09 0.77
CA TRP A 624 27.40 -9.28 0.38
C TRP A 624 28.39 -8.34 1.05
N VAL A 625 29.64 -8.79 1.09
CA VAL A 625 30.78 -8.00 1.53
C VAL A 625 32.01 -8.31 0.68
N ASN A 626 32.72 -7.27 0.33
CA ASN A 626 34.04 -7.33 -0.29
C ASN A 626 35.02 -6.59 0.61
N ASP A 627 36.04 -7.26 1.16
CA ASP A 627 37.05 -6.66 2.02
C ASP A 627 38.41 -7.31 1.78
N SER A 628 39.40 -6.50 1.47
CA SER A 628 40.77 -6.95 1.19
C SER A 628 41.44 -7.64 2.38
N SER A 629 40.95 -7.49 3.61
CA SER A 629 41.47 -8.17 4.80
C SER A 629 41.15 -9.67 4.83
N GLY A 630 40.09 -10.08 4.13
CA GLY A 630 39.66 -11.46 4.03
C GLY A 630 38.99 -12.02 5.29
N TYR A 631 38.30 -13.14 5.12
CA TYR A 631 37.53 -13.82 6.16
C TYR A 631 37.87 -15.31 6.18
N ASP A 632 37.96 -15.91 7.39
CA ASP A 632 38.15 -17.34 7.59
C ASP A 632 36.83 -18.07 7.89
N SER A 633 35.95 -17.40 8.65
CA SER A 633 34.64 -17.93 9.03
C SER A 633 33.65 -16.80 9.28
N VAL A 634 32.38 -17.09 9.03
CA VAL A 634 31.28 -16.15 9.28
C VAL A 634 30.09 -16.86 9.94
N LYS A 635 29.22 -16.07 10.55
CA LYS A 635 27.89 -16.49 10.96
C LYS A 635 26.82 -15.74 10.20
N ILE A 636 25.67 -16.37 10.04
CA ILE A 636 24.44 -15.74 9.57
C ILE A 636 23.58 -15.45 10.79
N ARG A 637 23.07 -14.21 10.90
CA ARG A 637 22.06 -13.86 11.89
C ARG A 637 20.81 -13.42 11.16
N LEU A 638 19.69 -14.06 11.50
CA LEU A 638 18.34 -13.69 11.10
C LEU A 638 17.72 -12.95 12.28
N SER A 639 17.10 -11.82 12.04
CA SER A 639 16.43 -11.03 13.08
C SER A 639 15.09 -10.55 12.59
N PHE A 640 14.04 -10.75 13.39
CA PHE A 640 12.71 -10.24 13.18
C PHE A 640 12.39 -9.25 14.29
N PHE A 641 12.16 -8.01 13.91
CA PHE A 641 11.79 -6.92 14.80
C PHE A 641 10.29 -6.69 14.66
N ARG A 642 9.56 -6.84 15.73
CA ARG A 642 8.11 -6.69 15.75
C ARG A 642 7.66 -5.80 16.89
N ASP A 643 6.55 -5.10 16.69
CA ASP A 643 5.84 -4.47 17.78
C ASP A 643 4.77 -5.42 18.38
N GLN A 644 3.84 -4.90 19.20
CA GLN A 644 2.91 -5.72 19.99
C GLN A 644 1.53 -5.89 19.35
N THR A 645 1.28 -5.28 18.19
CA THR A 645 -0.11 -5.00 17.85
C THR A 645 -0.66 -5.87 16.75
N VAL A 646 -0.18 -5.80 15.52
CA VAL A 646 -0.79 -6.48 14.38
C VAL A 646 0.11 -7.61 13.90
N ALA A 647 -0.42 -8.81 13.88
CA ALA A 647 0.31 -9.99 13.43
C ALA A 647 -0.06 -10.36 12.00
N TYR A 648 0.96 -10.60 11.18
CA TYR A 648 0.84 -11.07 9.81
C TYR A 648 1.42 -12.48 9.65
N ARG A 649 1.63 -12.95 8.41
CA ARG A 649 2.22 -14.27 8.16
C ARG A 649 3.68 -14.39 8.58
N GLY A 650 4.38 -13.26 8.71
CA GLY A 650 5.77 -13.24 9.15
C GLY A 650 6.77 -13.47 8.02
N TRP A 651 7.77 -14.31 8.27
CA TRP A 651 8.91 -14.53 7.38
C TRP A 651 9.08 -16.01 7.08
N GLN A 652 9.18 -16.36 5.80
CA GLN A 652 9.51 -17.70 5.33
C GLN A 652 10.77 -17.64 4.49
N ILE A 653 11.73 -18.52 4.80
CA ILE A 653 12.98 -18.67 4.07
C ILE A 653 13.00 -20.08 3.45
N ASP A 654 13.08 -20.12 2.13
CA ASP A 654 12.98 -21.35 1.37
C ASP A 654 14.37 -21.93 1.07
N ASN A 655 15.36 -21.07 0.82
CA ASN A 655 16.72 -21.49 0.52
C ASN A 655 17.76 -20.44 0.89
N MET A 656 18.94 -20.89 1.29
CA MET A 656 20.12 -20.04 1.46
C MET A 656 21.37 -20.74 0.93
N VAL A 657 22.22 -19.98 0.23
CA VAL A 657 23.53 -20.44 -0.21
C VAL A 657 24.57 -19.37 0.13
N LEU A 658 25.59 -19.75 0.87
CA LEU A 658 26.70 -18.89 1.19
C LEU A 658 27.85 -19.14 0.22
N TYR A 659 28.16 -18.16 -0.62
CA TYR A 659 29.30 -18.16 -1.52
C TYR A 659 30.46 -17.40 -0.92
N TYR A 660 31.69 -17.85 -1.22
CA TYR A 660 32.92 -17.21 -0.74
C TYR A 660 34.05 -17.41 -1.74
N GLY A 661 34.96 -16.45 -1.83
CA GLY A 661 36.08 -16.51 -2.77
C GLY A 661 36.91 -15.24 -2.84
N HIS A 662 37.72 -15.14 -3.88
CA HIS A 662 38.49 -13.97 -4.19
C HIS A 662 37.86 -13.19 -5.34
N ASN A 663 37.53 -11.93 -5.10
CA ASN A 663 36.92 -11.06 -6.11
C ASN A 663 37.96 -10.42 -7.06
N GLU A 664 39.07 -11.12 -7.34
CA GLU A 664 40.08 -10.65 -8.29
C GLU A 664 39.68 -10.92 -9.76
N GLY A 665 38.49 -11.54 -9.96
CA GLY A 665 38.07 -12.05 -11.26
C GLY A 665 37.26 -11.11 -12.12
N LEU A 666 36.82 -9.94 -11.60
CA LEU A 666 36.10 -8.97 -12.41
C LEU A 666 37.07 -7.92 -12.96
N GLY A 667 37.40 -8.07 -14.25
CA GLY A 667 38.00 -6.99 -15.03
C GLY A 667 36.94 -5.99 -15.39
N ILE A 668 36.80 -4.93 -14.62
CA ILE A 668 36.09 -3.74 -15.05
C ILE A 668 37.07 -2.89 -15.84
N HIS A 669 36.91 -2.85 -17.15
CA HIS A 669 37.69 -2.01 -18.01
C HIS A 669 36.91 -0.75 -18.36
N ASN A 670 37.14 0.31 -17.62
CA ASN A 670 36.87 1.64 -18.15
C ASN A 670 38.15 2.21 -18.83
N SER A 671 37.94 2.99 -19.84
CA SER A 671 38.96 3.73 -20.55
C SER A 671 39.72 4.73 -19.65
N SER A 672 39.35 4.94 -18.39
CA SER A 672 39.88 5.98 -17.48
C SER A 672 40.56 5.50 -16.20
N GLY A 673 40.64 4.21 -15.90
CA GLY A 673 41.49 3.65 -14.82
C GLY A 673 41.07 4.09 -13.40
N PHE A 674 39.84 3.95 -13.01
CA PHE A 674 39.35 4.30 -11.67
C PHE A 674 39.46 3.13 -10.68
N ASN A 675 39.98 3.43 -9.47
CA ASN A 675 39.94 2.53 -8.31
C ASN A 675 38.50 2.50 -7.72
N PRO A 676 37.95 1.35 -7.32
CA PRO A 676 36.64 1.28 -6.69
C PRO A 676 36.60 2.06 -5.38
N ILE A 677 35.63 2.95 -5.26
CA ILE A 677 35.36 3.64 -4.00
C ILE A 677 34.55 2.68 -3.11
N GLN A 678 35.15 2.28 -2.00
CA GLN A 678 34.41 1.54 -0.96
C GLN A 678 33.32 2.44 -0.37
N LEU A 679 32.06 2.16 -0.67
CA LEU A 679 30.91 2.74 0.00
C LEU A 679 30.80 2.12 1.41
N GLY A 680 31.07 2.92 2.42
CA GLY A 680 30.85 2.53 3.82
C GLY A 680 29.36 2.38 4.12
N SER A 681 29.03 1.43 4.98
CA SER A 681 27.69 1.18 5.51
C SER A 681 26.91 2.45 5.81
N ALA A 682 25.67 2.52 5.32
CA ALA A 682 24.82 3.69 5.47
C ALA A 682 24.40 3.87 6.94
N THR A 683 24.85 4.95 7.55
CA THR A 683 24.34 5.40 8.85
C THR A 683 23.13 6.30 8.64
N HIS A 684 21.96 5.90 9.11
CA HIS A 684 20.73 6.68 8.99
C HIS A 684 20.43 7.45 10.28
N VAL A 685 19.87 8.65 10.15
CA VAL A 685 19.35 9.45 11.27
C VAL A 685 17.83 9.25 11.33
N TYR A 686 17.31 8.81 12.46
CA TYR A 686 15.87 8.59 12.63
C TYR A 686 15.40 8.94 14.06
N PRO A 687 14.15 9.38 14.23
CA PRO A 687 13.31 9.93 13.19
C PRO A 687 13.90 11.21 12.58
N ASN A 688 13.65 11.48 11.32
CA ASN A 688 14.08 12.70 10.66
C ASN A 688 13.02 13.11 9.62
N PRO A 689 12.22 14.16 9.86
CA PRO A 689 12.30 15.13 10.97
C PRO A 689 12.04 14.54 12.37
N SER A 690 12.54 15.22 13.40
CA SER A 690 12.34 14.83 14.80
C SER A 690 11.76 15.97 15.62
N THR A 691 10.85 15.64 16.54
CA THR A 691 10.32 16.58 17.54
C THR A 691 10.95 16.42 18.93
N GLY A 692 11.84 15.43 19.10
CA GLY A 692 12.44 15.12 20.39
C GLY A 692 13.86 14.57 20.26
N MET A 693 14.00 13.27 20.34
CA MET A 693 15.29 12.58 20.25
C MET A 693 15.52 12.07 18.84
N ILE A 694 16.77 12.09 18.38
CA ILE A 694 17.21 11.36 17.18
C ILE A 694 18.11 10.20 17.56
N ALA A 695 18.17 9.22 16.70
CA ALA A 695 19.06 8.08 16.81
C ALA A 695 19.87 7.90 15.52
N ILE A 696 21.08 7.41 15.66
CA ILE A 696 21.94 7.00 14.55
C ILE A 696 22.49 5.62 14.88
N ASP A 697 22.26 4.66 14.00
CA ASP A 697 22.89 3.36 14.12
C ASP A 697 24.33 3.42 13.65
N LEU A 698 25.23 3.13 14.57
CA LEU A 698 26.66 3.10 14.36
C LEU A 698 27.08 1.65 14.08
N GLU A 699 26.67 1.14 12.93
CA GLU A 699 27.09 -0.18 12.49
C GLU A 699 28.50 -0.10 11.86
N ASN A 700 29.34 -1.10 12.13
CA ASN A 700 30.70 -1.21 11.57
C ASN A 700 31.71 -0.10 11.95
N TRP A 701 31.48 0.60 13.07
CA TRP A 701 32.48 1.51 13.63
C TRP A 701 33.35 0.77 14.66
N ARG A 702 34.56 0.44 14.27
CA ARG A 702 35.55 -0.29 15.12
C ARG A 702 36.55 0.62 15.78
N GLU A 703 36.55 1.90 15.45
CA GLU A 703 37.51 2.92 15.93
C GLU A 703 36.78 4.00 16.74
N PRO A 704 37.50 4.75 17.59
CA PRO A 704 36.91 5.89 18.30
C PRO A 704 36.27 6.87 17.31
N LEU A 705 35.06 7.31 17.65
CA LEU A 705 34.25 8.15 16.81
C LEU A 705 34.00 9.51 17.43
N ASP A 706 34.38 10.57 16.73
CA ASP A 706 33.99 11.94 17.07
C ASP A 706 32.66 12.29 16.37
N ILE A 707 31.64 12.60 17.15
CA ILE A 707 30.33 13.05 16.67
C ILE A 707 30.24 14.55 16.93
N THR A 708 29.97 15.34 15.88
CA THR A 708 29.81 16.78 15.98
C THR A 708 28.56 17.23 15.28
N VAL A 709 27.70 18.00 15.95
CA VAL A 709 26.49 18.58 15.40
C VAL A 709 26.71 20.06 15.12
N TYR A 710 26.32 20.46 13.90
CA TYR A 710 26.43 21.85 13.43
C TYR A 710 25.04 22.39 13.10
N ASN A 711 24.82 23.68 13.35
CA ASN A 711 23.66 24.38 12.81
C ASN A 711 23.88 24.79 11.33
N LEU A 712 22.88 25.40 10.72
CA LEU A 712 22.92 25.85 9.32
C LEU A 712 24.02 26.89 9.03
N LEU A 713 24.48 27.62 10.07
CA LEU A 713 25.56 28.59 9.96
C LEU A 713 26.96 27.94 10.11
N GLY A 714 27.02 26.60 10.24
CA GLY A 714 28.27 25.88 10.46
C GLY A 714 28.85 25.98 11.88
N GLN A 715 28.08 26.53 12.84
CA GLN A 715 28.51 26.63 14.23
C GLN A 715 28.30 25.29 14.93
N GLU A 716 29.33 24.83 15.67
CA GLU A 716 29.25 23.62 16.48
C GLU A 716 28.28 23.84 17.66
N VAL A 717 27.22 23.06 17.73
CA VAL A 717 26.22 23.10 18.81
C VAL A 717 26.39 21.96 19.81
N TYR A 718 26.94 20.83 19.36
CA TYR A 718 27.22 19.67 20.19
C TYR A 718 28.43 18.90 19.68
N ARG A 719 29.18 18.28 20.59
CA ARG A 719 30.27 17.35 20.29
C ARG A 719 30.36 16.28 21.36
N GLU A 720 30.55 15.06 20.93
CA GLU A 720 30.83 13.91 21.78
C GLU A 720 31.90 13.03 21.14
N ARG A 721 32.70 12.37 21.96
CA ARG A 721 33.64 11.35 21.51
C ARG A 721 33.25 10.01 22.12
N LEU A 722 32.93 9.05 21.28
CA LEU A 722 32.70 7.68 21.69
C LEU A 722 34.05 6.94 21.66
N ALA A 723 34.51 6.54 22.83
CA ALA A 723 35.75 5.75 22.98
C ALA A 723 35.34 4.30 23.29
N GLY A 724 35.86 3.33 22.55
CA GLY A 724 35.60 1.92 22.81
C GLY A 724 34.19 1.50 22.36
N LEU A 725 33.86 1.69 21.09
CA LEU A 725 32.65 1.18 20.48
C LEU A 725 32.62 -0.35 20.59
N SER A 726 31.53 -0.86 21.15
CA SER A 726 31.26 -2.30 21.16
C SER A 726 31.21 -2.83 19.72
N PRO A 727 31.70 -4.04 19.43
CA PRO A 727 31.54 -4.66 18.12
C PRO A 727 30.08 -4.93 17.77
N TRP A 728 29.17 -4.79 18.72
CA TRP A 728 27.74 -4.92 18.54
C TRP A 728 27.13 -3.59 18.09
N ARG A 729 26.01 -3.64 17.34
CA ARG A 729 25.23 -2.47 16.95
C ARG A 729 25.11 -1.51 18.13
N GLN A 730 25.61 -0.32 17.98
CA GLN A 730 25.48 0.74 18.94
C GLN A 730 24.63 1.85 18.35
N THR A 731 23.52 2.15 18.97
CA THR A 731 22.68 3.28 18.57
C THR A 731 23.10 4.50 19.39
N TRP A 732 23.69 5.50 18.74
CA TRP A 732 23.90 6.79 19.36
C TRP A 732 22.59 7.56 19.37
N ARG A 733 22.25 8.12 20.54
CA ARG A 733 21.04 8.90 20.72
C ARG A 733 21.37 10.31 21.15
N PHE A 734 20.65 11.27 20.58
CA PHE A 734 20.86 12.68 20.86
C PHE A 734 19.50 13.34 21.15
N ASP A 735 19.36 13.92 22.34
CA ASP A 735 18.13 14.55 22.82
C ASP A 735 17.92 16.00 22.33
N LEU A 736 18.67 16.40 21.30
CA LEU A 736 18.60 17.71 20.66
C LEU A 736 18.85 18.87 21.63
N GLN A 737 19.79 18.67 22.54
CA GLN A 737 20.27 19.71 23.46
C GLN A 737 21.71 20.13 23.08
N SER A 738 22.02 21.41 23.33
CA SER A 738 23.40 21.90 23.21
C SER A 738 24.27 21.31 24.31
N LYS A 739 25.60 21.47 24.19
CA LYS A 739 26.57 21.13 25.25
C LYS A 739 26.26 21.70 26.64
N ARG A 740 25.44 22.74 26.72
CA ARG A 740 25.04 23.39 27.97
C ARG A 740 23.67 22.92 28.46
N GLY A 741 23.07 21.90 27.85
CA GLY A 741 21.73 21.37 28.18
C GLY A 741 20.57 22.27 27.76
N THR A 742 20.82 23.26 26.91
CA THR A 742 19.73 24.09 26.35
C THR A 742 19.13 23.41 25.12
N PRO A 743 17.79 23.29 25.02
CA PRO A 743 17.14 22.74 23.82
C PRO A 743 17.53 23.51 22.56
N LEU A 744 17.80 22.78 21.49
CA LEU A 744 18.06 23.38 20.19
C LEU A 744 16.79 24.01 19.62
N SER A 745 16.95 25.00 18.75
CA SER A 745 15.84 25.61 18.01
C SER A 745 15.37 24.70 16.87
N SER A 746 14.12 24.85 16.43
CA SER A 746 13.70 24.24 15.17
C SER A 746 14.61 24.66 14.03
N GLY A 747 14.99 23.72 13.18
CA GLY A 747 15.89 24.01 12.09
C GLY A 747 16.60 22.76 11.54
N VAL A 748 17.45 23.02 10.56
CA VAL A 748 18.30 22.00 9.94
C VAL A 748 19.63 21.95 10.66
N TYR A 749 20.09 20.75 10.97
CA TYR A 749 21.36 20.45 11.58
C TYR A 749 22.13 19.44 10.75
N PHE A 750 23.46 19.49 10.83
CA PHE A 750 24.36 18.55 10.19
C PHE A 750 25.14 17.80 11.26
N ILE A 751 25.07 16.49 11.22
CA ILE A 751 25.76 15.60 12.14
C ILE A 751 26.96 15.02 11.41
N ARG A 752 28.15 15.39 11.85
CA ARG A 752 29.39 14.84 11.32
C ARG A 752 29.88 13.72 12.23
N LEU A 753 30.04 12.55 11.63
CA LEU A 753 30.65 11.37 12.22
C LEU A 753 32.09 11.27 11.68
N SER A 754 33.10 11.24 12.53
CA SER A 754 34.51 11.28 12.11
C SER A 754 35.33 10.28 12.90
N GLY A 755 35.78 9.23 12.27
CA GLY A 755 36.80 8.30 12.76
C GLY A 755 38.16 8.56 12.11
N ASN A 756 39.15 7.69 12.34
CA ASN A 756 40.49 7.84 11.78
C ASN A 756 40.53 7.71 10.26
N LYS A 757 39.68 6.81 9.70
CA LYS A 757 39.68 6.49 8.28
C LYS A 757 38.36 6.87 7.56
N LYS A 758 37.31 7.15 8.30
CA LYS A 758 35.95 7.37 7.75
C LYS A 758 35.38 8.69 8.26
N LYS A 759 34.74 9.44 7.38
CA LYS A 759 33.98 10.65 7.72
C LYS A 759 32.64 10.63 7.00
N PHE A 760 31.56 10.91 7.74
CA PHE A 760 30.23 11.03 7.19
C PHE A 760 29.56 12.29 7.69
N ILE A 761 28.68 12.86 6.88
CA ILE A 761 27.79 13.94 7.29
C ILE A 761 26.36 13.52 7.01
N ARG A 762 25.49 13.73 7.99
CA ARG A 762 24.06 13.47 7.86
C ARG A 762 23.27 14.71 8.19
N LYS A 763 22.23 14.96 7.41
CA LYS A 763 21.27 16.05 7.65
C LYS A 763 20.21 15.57 8.64
N CYS A 764 19.88 16.39 9.62
CA CYS A 764 18.79 16.19 10.54
C CYS A 764 17.91 17.44 10.56
N VAL A 765 16.60 17.26 10.59
CA VAL A 765 15.61 18.33 10.74
C VAL A 765 14.98 18.20 12.11
N PHE A 766 15.10 19.24 12.91
CA PHE A 766 14.45 19.32 14.22
C PHE A 766 13.26 20.29 14.17
N LEU A 767 12.12 19.82 14.63
CA LEU A 767 10.92 20.61 14.78
C LEU A 767 10.58 20.67 16.27
N LYS A 768 10.68 21.82 16.87
CA LYS A 768 10.30 22.00 18.28
C LYS A 768 8.78 21.84 18.38
N PRO A 769 8.27 21.03 19.36
CA PRO A 769 6.84 20.87 19.58
C PRO A 769 6.10 22.18 19.86
#